data_1a8250504f01a401a18cb6e831bcffa5
#
_entry.id   1a8250504f01a401a18cb6e831bcffa5
#
_cell.length_a   1.000
_cell.length_b   1.000
_cell.length_c   1.000
_cell.angle_alpha   90.00
_cell.angle_beta   90.00
_cell.angle_gamma   90.00
#
_symmetry.space_group_name_H-M   'P 1'
#
loop_
_entity.id
_entity.type
_entity.pdbx_description
1 polymer ?
#
loop_
_entity_poly.entity_id
_entity_poly.type
_entity_poly.pdbx_seq_one_letter_code
_entity_poly.pdbx_strand_id
1 'polypeptide(L)'
;MESPHLPTEIISYIMSFLHVTDRKEASLVCKSWYDACQDHQFQKNVTFKFPVSTSSLDFIRALARRPRCGLVISHLDGSSLSRQVLLEVGLHLGPRLDRLALPGSSITEASLLGLLPHLTGLRKLDLQGLDSLFMSGAFLSREEHRRQVQNALRNLEELDLSDLRYLSDLSFNRLTSCTPRLCSLSLAGCHIAFEFDPYRGCPVGFGSSALVSLRNLLSLLQKQASTLHSLDLSRTSITPESLRSIAQVPGLRLEDLSLRGCKELTDYSMEILCKHQSGLKRLDLSACTELTSRTVLAVATELKELRSLSLSQDWKIMDKGLTMLMMLPCLRSLDLSECLHVSGADLVKGLSSPQPRAQLETLSLRSCAYIRDAVMFSLTQLLSRNLRELDLTSCVCLTDLSVHAIATYLPGLVVLQLGWCKEISDWGLLGMVEPTKDCDPRFKEEDKGPSFTRTFGNMGFFQPPSLPFQEKPRLVTEEDLGAFRDQEGASLLALRGLQELDLSACSRLTDTSITQVLRFPDLQCLSLSMLPEISDDSLVSVAHHCRSLTSLALSHCPQISDQGMARALPLLHRLQHLFLAGCDMVTNETLTIIALHCDRLRTLDVSMCKDITVHQVDLLQFRLPFLEKVQCRIASGADFTMVL
;
A
#
# COMPACT_ATOMS: atom_id res chain seq x y z
N MET A 1 -30.12 -3.99 38.09
CA MET A 1 -30.63 -4.43 36.78
C MET A 1 -29.51 -5.18 36.14
N GLU A 2 -29.59 -6.51 36.09
CA GLU A 2 -28.66 -7.33 35.35
C GLU A 2 -28.88 -7.04 33.87
N SER A 3 -27.83 -6.60 33.19
CA SER A 3 -27.87 -6.43 31.74
C SER A 3 -28.15 -7.79 31.11
N PRO A 4 -29.03 -7.90 30.09
CA PRO A 4 -29.35 -9.16 29.46
C PRO A 4 -28.04 -9.74 28.90
N HIS A 5 -27.66 -10.93 29.37
CA HIS A 5 -26.48 -11.62 28.89
C HIS A 5 -26.72 -12.03 27.42
N LEU A 6 -26.03 -11.37 26.50
CA LEU A 6 -26.01 -11.80 25.11
C LEU A 6 -25.35 -13.18 25.01
N PRO A 7 -25.93 -14.13 24.25
CA PRO A 7 -25.28 -15.40 23.95
C PRO A 7 -23.88 -15.20 23.35
N THR A 8 -22.96 -16.08 23.70
CA THR A 8 -21.54 -16.01 23.23
C THR A 8 -21.45 -15.98 21.71
N GLU A 9 -22.37 -16.67 21.02
CA GLU A 9 -22.43 -16.72 19.55
C GLU A 9 -22.73 -15.33 18.95
N ILE A 10 -23.64 -14.57 19.59
CA ILE A 10 -23.96 -13.21 19.16
C ILE A 10 -22.77 -12.27 19.42
N ILE A 11 -22.11 -12.43 20.56
CA ILE A 11 -20.92 -11.63 20.88
C ILE A 11 -19.81 -11.97 19.88
N SER A 12 -19.57 -13.25 19.57
CA SER A 12 -18.60 -13.68 18.56
C SER A 12 -18.94 -13.13 17.17
N TYR A 13 -20.22 -13.09 16.81
CA TYR A 13 -20.66 -12.47 15.57
C TYR A 13 -20.37 -10.96 15.53
N ILE A 14 -20.67 -10.25 16.62
CA ILE A 14 -20.29 -8.82 16.76
C ILE A 14 -18.77 -8.65 16.62
N MET A 15 -17.99 -9.50 17.30
CA MET A 15 -16.53 -9.47 17.23
C MET A 15 -15.98 -9.71 15.82
N SER A 16 -16.73 -10.40 14.95
CA SER A 16 -16.31 -10.65 13.57
C SER A 16 -16.24 -9.38 12.73
N PHE A 17 -16.99 -8.33 13.08
CA PHE A 17 -16.96 -7.03 12.42
C PHE A 17 -15.87 -6.10 12.95
N LEU A 18 -15.25 -6.44 14.08
CA LEU A 18 -14.22 -5.60 14.69
C LEU A 18 -12.84 -5.94 14.14
N HIS A 19 -12.02 -4.90 13.95
CA HIS A 19 -10.59 -5.08 13.67
C HIS A 19 -9.88 -5.72 14.88
N VAL A 20 -8.70 -6.32 14.67
CA VAL A 20 -7.94 -7.04 15.72
C VAL A 20 -7.67 -6.16 16.94
N THR A 21 -7.35 -4.89 16.73
CA THR A 21 -7.11 -3.91 17.80
C THR A 21 -8.37 -3.65 18.63
N ASP A 22 -9.51 -3.43 17.96
CA ASP A 22 -10.79 -3.14 18.62
C ASP A 22 -11.33 -4.37 19.35
N ARG A 23 -11.11 -5.57 18.78
CA ARG A 23 -11.41 -6.84 19.46
C ARG A 23 -10.64 -7.00 20.77
N LYS A 24 -9.36 -6.58 20.80
CA LYS A 24 -8.56 -6.58 22.02
C LYS A 24 -9.16 -5.67 23.10
N GLU A 25 -9.62 -4.47 22.72
CA GLU A 25 -10.28 -3.55 23.65
C GLU A 25 -11.64 -4.10 24.10
N ALA A 26 -12.43 -4.60 23.16
CA ALA A 26 -13.70 -5.26 23.47
C ALA A 26 -13.54 -6.43 24.45
N SER A 27 -12.43 -7.17 24.37
CA SER A 27 -12.13 -8.26 25.31
C SER A 27 -11.91 -7.82 26.75
N LEU A 28 -11.67 -6.53 27.00
CA LEU A 28 -11.49 -5.96 28.35
C LEU A 28 -12.81 -5.55 29.01
N VAL A 29 -13.93 -5.57 28.29
CA VAL A 29 -15.23 -5.10 28.78
C VAL A 29 -15.81 -6.00 29.86
N CYS A 30 -15.82 -7.33 29.63
CA CYS A 30 -16.25 -8.34 30.59
C CYS A 30 -15.79 -9.73 30.20
N LYS A 31 -15.98 -10.71 31.12
CA LYS A 31 -15.57 -12.10 30.92
C LYS A 31 -16.20 -12.75 29.69
N SER A 32 -17.50 -12.55 29.45
CA SER A 32 -18.19 -13.10 28.28
C SER A 32 -17.62 -12.58 26.96
N TRP A 33 -17.27 -11.30 26.91
CA TRP A 33 -16.62 -10.69 25.76
C TRP A 33 -15.19 -11.19 25.59
N TYR A 34 -14.46 -11.38 26.69
CA TYR A 34 -13.12 -11.97 26.65
C TYR A 34 -13.19 -13.40 26.09
N ASP A 35 -14.11 -14.24 26.61
CA ASP A 35 -14.27 -15.62 26.15
C ASP A 35 -14.67 -15.69 24.67
N ALA A 36 -15.56 -14.81 24.20
CA ALA A 36 -15.93 -14.70 22.80
C ALA A 36 -14.74 -14.29 21.90
N CYS A 37 -13.87 -13.41 22.38
CA CYS A 37 -12.65 -13.02 21.64
C CYS A 37 -11.62 -14.17 21.54
N GLN A 38 -11.70 -15.19 22.40
CA GLN A 38 -10.84 -16.37 22.33
C GLN A 38 -11.33 -17.41 21.30
N ASP A 39 -12.44 -17.15 20.60
CA ASP A 39 -12.95 -18.04 19.56
C ASP A 39 -11.86 -18.34 18.53
N HIS A 40 -11.80 -19.61 18.14
CA HIS A 40 -10.83 -20.15 17.20
C HIS A 40 -10.80 -19.40 15.85
N GLN A 41 -11.94 -18.84 15.42
CA GLN A 41 -12.02 -18.06 14.17
C GLN A 41 -11.16 -16.79 14.21
N PHE A 42 -11.01 -16.16 15.39
CA PHE A 42 -10.22 -14.94 15.57
C PHE A 42 -8.75 -15.21 15.88
N GLN A 43 -8.41 -16.43 16.19
CA GLN A 43 -7.03 -16.84 16.46
C GLN A 43 -6.33 -17.37 15.20
N LYS A 44 -7.09 -17.65 14.12
CA LYS A 44 -6.52 -18.07 12.85
C LYS A 44 -5.88 -16.87 12.14
N ASN A 45 -4.72 -17.11 11.51
CA ASN A 45 -4.03 -16.15 10.64
C ASN A 45 -3.51 -14.87 11.33
N VAL A 46 -3.33 -14.87 12.65
CA VAL A 46 -2.71 -13.73 13.34
C VAL A 46 -1.20 -13.75 13.10
N THR A 47 -0.67 -12.66 12.59
CA THR A 47 0.78 -12.48 12.38
C THR A 47 1.34 -11.53 13.43
N PHE A 48 2.34 -11.99 14.16
CA PHE A 48 3.05 -11.19 15.15
C PHE A 48 4.35 -10.64 14.54
N LYS A 49 4.55 -9.34 14.70
CA LYS A 49 5.76 -8.65 14.26
C LYS A 49 6.53 -8.16 15.47
N PHE A 50 7.82 -8.46 15.53
CA PHE A 50 8.70 -7.98 16.59
C PHE A 50 10.16 -7.97 16.11
N PRO A 51 10.97 -7.04 16.61
CA PRO A 51 12.42 -7.06 16.41
C PRO A 51 13.06 -8.06 17.37
N VAL A 52 14.32 -8.41 17.09
CA VAL A 52 15.10 -9.27 18.01
C VAL A 52 15.47 -8.49 19.26
N SER A 53 15.07 -9.01 20.42
CA SER A 53 15.39 -8.46 21.72
C SER A 53 15.38 -9.57 22.80
N THR A 54 15.87 -9.28 23.98
CA THR A 54 15.81 -10.23 25.10
C THR A 54 14.37 -10.58 25.49
N SER A 55 13.45 -9.61 25.41
CA SER A 55 12.02 -9.81 25.67
C SER A 55 11.33 -10.70 24.63
N SER A 56 11.92 -10.86 23.44
CA SER A 56 11.36 -11.72 22.39
C SER A 56 11.31 -13.19 22.80
N LEU A 57 12.22 -13.65 23.65
CA LEU A 57 12.26 -15.03 24.14
C LEU A 57 11.01 -15.36 24.97
N ASP A 58 10.66 -14.49 25.91
CA ASP A 58 9.48 -14.69 26.76
C ASP A 58 8.18 -14.54 25.95
N PHE A 59 8.20 -13.65 24.96
CA PHE A 59 7.09 -13.47 24.04
C PHE A 59 6.83 -14.73 23.20
N ILE A 60 7.88 -15.37 22.65
CA ILE A 60 7.78 -16.62 21.90
C ILE A 60 7.19 -17.73 22.76
N ARG A 61 7.63 -17.86 24.02
CA ARG A 61 7.10 -18.83 24.97
C ARG A 61 5.62 -18.60 25.29
N ALA A 62 5.21 -17.33 25.40
CA ALA A 62 3.81 -16.96 25.59
C ALA A 62 2.94 -17.33 24.36
N LEU A 63 3.47 -17.17 23.14
CA LEU A 63 2.80 -17.55 21.90
C LEU A 63 2.61 -19.07 21.76
N ALA A 64 3.41 -19.90 22.43
CA ALA A 64 3.29 -21.36 22.38
C ALA A 64 1.92 -21.89 22.82
N ARG A 65 1.11 -21.09 23.49
CA ARG A 65 -0.27 -21.44 23.89
C ARG A 65 -1.29 -21.28 22.76
N ARG A 66 -0.92 -20.62 21.64
CA ARG A 66 -1.83 -20.37 20.53
C ARG A 66 -1.85 -21.54 19.53
N PRO A 67 -2.99 -21.78 18.86
CA PRO A 67 -3.13 -22.93 17.96
C PRO A 67 -2.33 -22.79 16.67
N ARG A 68 -2.32 -21.61 16.06
CA ARG A 68 -1.55 -21.27 14.84
C ARG A 68 -1.24 -19.78 14.84
N CYS A 69 -0.08 -19.41 14.28
CA CYS A 69 0.31 -18.02 14.13
C CYS A 69 1.32 -17.84 12.98
N GLY A 70 1.37 -16.60 12.46
CA GLY A 70 2.46 -16.14 11.62
C GLY A 70 3.47 -15.33 12.43
N LEU A 71 4.73 -15.35 12.05
CA LEU A 71 5.79 -14.51 12.62
C LEU A 71 6.47 -13.67 11.55
N VAL A 72 6.74 -12.42 11.90
CA VAL A 72 7.65 -11.52 11.18
C VAL A 72 8.70 -11.07 12.20
N ILE A 73 9.92 -11.57 12.05
CA ILE A 73 11.03 -11.25 12.96
C ILE A 73 12.05 -10.41 12.19
N SER A 74 12.20 -9.16 12.57
CA SER A 74 13.10 -8.23 11.91
C SER A 74 14.45 -8.13 12.61
N HIS A 75 15.45 -7.70 11.84
CA HIS A 75 16.81 -7.40 12.34
C HIS A 75 17.54 -8.58 13.01
N LEU A 76 17.28 -9.80 12.54
CA LEU A 76 18.13 -10.93 12.89
C LEU A 76 19.53 -10.74 12.33
N ASP A 77 20.51 -10.98 13.14
CA ASP A 77 21.94 -10.92 12.78
C ASP A 77 22.66 -12.26 13.11
N GLY A 78 23.98 -12.29 13.01
CA GLY A 78 24.78 -13.45 13.41
C GLY A 78 24.99 -13.63 14.92
N SER A 79 24.37 -12.81 15.78
CA SER A 79 24.56 -12.83 17.22
C SER A 79 24.06 -14.12 17.90
N SER A 80 24.49 -14.35 19.13
CA SER A 80 24.00 -15.45 19.95
C SER A 80 22.51 -15.30 20.27
N LEU A 81 22.03 -14.07 20.46
CA LEU A 81 20.64 -13.77 20.77
C LEU A 81 19.73 -14.15 19.59
N SER A 82 20.10 -13.72 18.36
CA SER A 82 19.35 -14.07 17.14
C SER A 82 19.25 -15.59 16.96
N ARG A 83 20.34 -16.31 17.19
CA ARG A 83 20.34 -17.79 17.14
C ARG A 83 19.44 -18.40 18.20
N GLN A 84 19.45 -17.87 19.41
CA GLN A 84 18.59 -18.33 20.48
C GLN A 84 17.11 -18.08 20.18
N VAL A 85 16.77 -16.91 19.65
CA VAL A 85 15.39 -16.58 19.22
C VAL A 85 14.91 -17.58 18.17
N LEU A 86 15.70 -17.90 17.15
CA LEU A 86 15.34 -18.88 16.12
C LEU A 86 15.17 -20.29 16.70
N LEU A 87 16.00 -20.71 17.63
CA LEU A 87 15.86 -21.99 18.31
C LEU A 87 14.57 -22.07 19.14
N GLU A 88 14.26 -21.03 19.92
CA GLU A 88 13.01 -20.96 20.70
C GLU A 88 11.76 -20.99 19.80
N VAL A 89 11.80 -20.31 18.64
CA VAL A 89 10.74 -20.39 17.63
C VAL A 89 10.57 -21.84 17.15
N GLY A 90 11.65 -22.52 16.80
CA GLY A 90 11.61 -23.92 16.35
C GLY A 90 11.01 -24.85 17.40
N LEU A 91 11.47 -24.75 18.65
CA LEU A 91 11.06 -25.59 19.75
C LEU A 91 9.60 -25.38 20.17
N HIS A 92 9.17 -24.14 20.29
CA HIS A 92 7.86 -23.82 20.87
C HIS A 92 6.75 -23.62 19.84
N LEU A 93 7.08 -23.13 18.64
CA LEU A 93 6.09 -22.77 17.63
C LEU A 93 6.15 -23.62 16.37
N GLY A 94 7.21 -24.39 16.15
CA GLY A 94 7.52 -25.06 14.89
C GLY A 94 6.34 -25.66 14.14
N PRO A 95 5.58 -26.63 14.72
CA PRO A 95 4.45 -27.25 14.03
C PRO A 95 3.22 -26.36 13.87
N ARG A 96 3.14 -25.24 14.60
CA ARG A 96 2.00 -24.31 14.64
C ARG A 96 2.22 -23.06 13.81
N LEU A 97 3.47 -22.86 13.36
CA LEU A 97 3.82 -21.70 12.54
C LEU A 97 3.37 -21.95 11.11
N ASP A 98 2.49 -21.08 10.60
CA ASP A 98 1.99 -21.12 9.22
C ASP A 98 2.69 -20.12 8.30
N ARG A 99 3.22 -19.03 8.87
CA ARG A 99 3.96 -17.98 8.13
C ARG A 99 5.23 -17.59 8.88
N LEU A 100 6.32 -17.48 8.14
CA LEU A 100 7.59 -16.93 8.63
C LEU A 100 8.12 -15.91 7.63
N ALA A 101 8.43 -14.70 8.10
CA ALA A 101 9.12 -13.67 7.34
C ALA A 101 10.26 -13.08 8.17
N LEU A 102 11.39 -12.80 7.54
CA LEU A 102 12.62 -12.38 8.20
C LEU A 102 13.19 -11.09 7.56
N PRO A 103 12.40 -9.99 7.50
CA PRO A 103 12.79 -8.77 6.82
C PRO A 103 14.00 -8.10 7.50
N GLY A 104 14.86 -7.47 6.68
CA GLY A 104 16.01 -6.69 7.16
C GLY A 104 16.99 -7.52 7.99
N SER A 105 17.06 -8.82 7.74
CA SER A 105 17.87 -9.75 8.53
C SER A 105 19.12 -10.22 7.77
N SER A 106 20.15 -10.62 8.52
CA SER A 106 21.38 -11.21 7.98
C SER A 106 21.74 -12.44 8.81
N ILE A 107 21.18 -13.59 8.44
CA ILE A 107 21.33 -14.84 9.17
C ILE A 107 22.24 -15.82 8.44
N THR A 108 22.86 -16.71 9.19
CA THR A 108 23.69 -17.78 8.61
C THR A 108 22.84 -18.96 8.16
N GLU A 109 23.36 -19.70 7.17
CA GLU A 109 22.74 -20.95 6.71
C GLU A 109 22.50 -21.92 7.88
N ALA A 110 23.48 -22.07 8.78
CA ALA A 110 23.35 -22.95 9.93
C ALA A 110 22.20 -22.58 10.87
N SER A 111 21.97 -21.27 11.07
CA SER A 111 20.85 -20.79 11.91
C SER A 111 19.49 -21.11 11.29
N LEU A 112 19.35 -20.90 9.98
CA LEU A 112 18.11 -21.23 9.27
C LEU A 112 17.89 -22.74 9.17
N LEU A 113 18.91 -23.53 8.92
CA LEU A 113 18.84 -24.99 8.88
C LEU A 113 18.55 -25.61 10.26
N GLY A 114 18.93 -24.94 11.35
CA GLY A 114 18.51 -25.32 12.69
C GLY A 114 17.02 -25.10 12.96
N LEU A 115 16.40 -24.13 12.27
CA LEU A 115 14.99 -23.78 12.43
C LEU A 115 14.07 -24.56 11.49
N LEU A 116 14.36 -24.58 10.19
CA LEU A 116 13.45 -25.07 9.13
C LEU A 116 12.91 -26.49 9.39
N PRO A 117 13.68 -27.48 9.85
CA PRO A 117 13.19 -28.83 10.08
C PRO A 117 12.03 -28.94 11.10
N HIS A 118 11.93 -27.94 11.99
CA HIS A 118 10.87 -27.89 13.01
C HIS A 118 9.55 -27.32 12.47
N LEU A 119 9.58 -26.60 11.32
CA LEU A 119 8.45 -25.83 10.79
C LEU A 119 7.50 -26.69 9.93
N THR A 120 7.02 -27.82 10.43
CA THR A 120 6.21 -28.77 9.65
C THR A 120 4.83 -28.24 9.25
N GLY A 121 4.35 -27.17 9.88
CA GLY A 121 3.08 -26.49 9.60
C GLY A 121 3.19 -25.32 8.62
N LEU A 122 4.40 -24.99 8.16
CA LEU A 122 4.67 -23.78 7.39
C LEU A 122 4.01 -23.82 6.00
N ARG A 123 3.28 -22.74 5.68
CA ARG A 123 2.65 -22.52 4.37
C ARG A 123 3.25 -21.35 3.62
N LYS A 124 3.75 -20.33 4.33
CA LYS A 124 4.30 -19.11 3.76
C LYS A 124 5.70 -18.86 4.31
N LEU A 125 6.68 -18.78 3.42
CA LEU A 125 8.07 -18.50 3.75
C LEU A 125 8.56 -17.31 2.93
N ASP A 126 8.99 -16.27 3.62
CA ASP A 126 9.51 -15.05 3.05
C ASP A 126 10.99 -14.91 3.44
N LEU A 127 11.85 -15.01 2.42
CA LEU A 127 13.30 -14.89 2.51
C LEU A 127 13.81 -13.66 1.73
N GLN A 128 12.94 -12.66 1.52
CA GLN A 128 13.26 -11.44 0.78
C GLN A 128 14.54 -10.78 1.30
N GLY A 129 15.47 -10.47 0.38
CA GLY A 129 16.69 -9.74 0.67
C GLY A 129 17.70 -10.46 1.56
N LEU A 130 17.52 -11.75 1.87
CA LEU A 130 18.45 -12.55 2.68
C LEU A 130 19.66 -13.03 1.88
N ASP A 131 20.40 -12.12 1.27
CA ASP A 131 21.57 -12.39 0.45
C ASP A 131 22.63 -13.24 1.17
N SER A 132 22.80 -13.06 2.48
CA SER A 132 23.77 -13.80 3.30
C SER A 132 23.61 -15.32 3.25
N LEU A 133 22.40 -15.82 2.99
CA LEU A 133 22.13 -17.26 2.86
C LEU A 133 22.65 -17.84 1.54
N PHE A 134 22.69 -17.03 0.49
CA PHE A 134 22.93 -17.48 -0.87
C PHE A 134 24.33 -17.14 -1.39
N MET A 135 25.06 -16.22 -0.73
CA MET A 135 26.39 -15.76 -1.14
C MET A 135 27.41 -16.89 -1.30
N SER A 136 27.35 -17.92 -0.47
CA SER A 136 28.29 -19.05 -0.53
C SER A 136 28.00 -20.04 -1.66
N GLY A 137 26.79 -20.01 -2.24
CA GLY A 137 26.29 -21.02 -3.17
C GLY A 137 26.13 -22.42 -2.55
N ALA A 138 26.44 -22.57 -1.26
CA ALA A 138 26.42 -23.84 -0.55
C ALA A 138 25.07 -24.16 0.09
N PHE A 139 24.10 -23.24 0.02
CA PHE A 139 22.78 -23.42 0.64
C PHE A 139 22.13 -24.74 0.21
N LEU A 140 21.75 -25.58 1.20
CA LEU A 140 21.19 -26.91 1.01
C LEU A 140 22.11 -27.84 0.15
N SER A 141 23.42 -27.69 0.19
CA SER A 141 24.35 -28.53 -0.56
C SER A 141 24.36 -29.99 -0.08
N ARG A 142 24.20 -30.21 1.23
CA ARG A 142 24.17 -31.55 1.84
C ARG A 142 22.80 -32.20 1.66
N GLU A 143 22.79 -33.45 1.21
CA GLU A 143 21.54 -34.17 0.97
C GLU A 143 20.74 -34.42 2.25
N GLU A 144 21.41 -34.63 3.37
CA GLU A 144 20.78 -34.80 4.67
C GLU A 144 19.94 -33.58 5.07
N HIS A 145 20.50 -32.38 4.93
CA HIS A 145 19.79 -31.12 5.16
C HIS A 145 18.60 -30.97 4.21
N ARG A 146 18.76 -31.32 2.94
CA ARG A 146 17.65 -31.25 1.96
C ARG A 146 16.49 -32.16 2.38
N ARG A 147 16.75 -33.39 2.81
CA ARG A 147 15.71 -34.33 3.25
C ARG A 147 14.96 -33.81 4.49
N GLN A 148 15.68 -33.25 5.47
CA GLN A 148 15.08 -32.65 6.66
C GLN A 148 14.19 -31.47 6.30
N VAL A 149 14.68 -30.55 5.48
CA VAL A 149 13.93 -29.36 5.02
C VAL A 149 12.76 -29.76 4.13
N GLN A 150 12.91 -30.76 3.26
CA GLN A 150 11.83 -31.24 2.38
C GLN A 150 10.62 -31.75 3.19
N ASN A 151 10.86 -32.45 4.28
CA ASN A 151 9.77 -32.91 5.15
C ASN A 151 9.04 -31.74 5.82
N ALA A 152 9.76 -30.68 6.19
CA ALA A 152 9.21 -29.48 6.80
C ALA A 152 8.43 -28.62 5.79
N LEU A 153 8.97 -28.41 4.59
CA LEU A 153 8.42 -27.53 3.57
C LEU A 153 7.45 -28.21 2.58
N ARG A 154 7.09 -29.48 2.82
CA ARG A 154 6.18 -30.22 1.90
C ARG A 154 4.81 -29.56 1.71
N ASN A 155 4.38 -28.76 2.69
CA ASN A 155 3.09 -28.06 2.70
C ASN A 155 3.22 -26.57 2.34
N LEU A 156 4.42 -26.13 1.92
CA LEU A 156 4.64 -24.73 1.58
C LEU A 156 3.86 -24.36 0.31
N GLU A 157 3.06 -23.32 0.42
CA GLU A 157 2.19 -22.79 -0.64
C GLU A 157 2.77 -21.50 -1.24
N GLU A 158 3.40 -20.66 -0.41
CA GLU A 158 3.95 -19.36 -0.85
C GLU A 158 5.43 -19.27 -0.50
N LEU A 159 6.25 -18.92 -1.48
CA LEU A 159 7.68 -18.71 -1.34
C LEU A 159 8.07 -17.37 -1.94
N ASP A 160 8.62 -16.49 -1.11
CA ASP A 160 9.16 -15.20 -1.53
C ASP A 160 10.69 -15.23 -1.48
N LEU A 161 11.30 -15.04 -2.64
CA LEU A 161 12.74 -14.96 -2.86
C LEU A 161 13.13 -13.61 -3.47
N SER A 162 12.31 -12.59 -3.29
CA SER A 162 12.52 -11.26 -3.87
C SER A 162 13.82 -10.62 -3.39
N ASP A 163 14.38 -9.78 -4.25
CA ASP A 163 15.56 -8.95 -3.95
C ASP A 163 16.83 -9.75 -3.55
N LEU A 164 16.94 -11.01 -4.00
CA LEU A 164 18.12 -11.86 -3.79
C LEU A 164 19.10 -11.69 -4.95
N ARG A 165 20.24 -11.05 -4.68
CA ARG A 165 21.32 -10.80 -5.68
C ARG A 165 22.16 -12.02 -5.97
N TYR A 166 22.29 -12.93 -5.00
CA TYR A 166 23.18 -14.10 -5.06
C TYR A 166 22.43 -15.42 -5.22
N LEU A 167 21.15 -15.35 -5.57
CA LEU A 167 20.38 -16.56 -5.86
C LEU A 167 20.91 -17.20 -7.16
N SER A 168 21.44 -18.41 -7.05
CA SER A 168 22.00 -19.18 -8.16
C SER A 168 21.10 -20.35 -8.56
N ASP A 169 21.28 -20.89 -9.77
CA ASP A 169 20.56 -22.08 -10.23
C ASP A 169 20.67 -23.24 -9.24
N LEU A 170 21.86 -23.44 -8.66
CA LEU A 170 22.09 -24.53 -7.72
C LEU A 170 21.27 -24.36 -6.44
N SER A 171 21.31 -23.17 -5.84
CA SER A 171 20.57 -22.87 -4.62
C SER A 171 19.06 -22.87 -4.87
N PHE A 172 18.61 -22.29 -5.99
CA PHE A 172 17.23 -22.25 -6.42
C PHE A 172 16.65 -23.66 -6.60
N ASN A 173 17.34 -24.52 -7.37
CA ASN A 173 16.88 -25.89 -7.60
C ASN A 173 16.84 -26.74 -6.33
N ARG A 174 17.83 -26.56 -5.42
CA ARG A 174 17.85 -27.26 -4.14
C ARG A 174 16.68 -26.88 -3.25
N LEU A 175 16.42 -25.58 -3.13
CA LEU A 175 15.31 -25.06 -2.33
C LEU A 175 13.96 -25.49 -2.91
N THR A 176 13.76 -25.27 -4.21
CA THR A 176 12.49 -25.58 -4.89
C THR A 176 12.22 -27.09 -4.97
N SER A 177 13.25 -27.94 -4.91
CA SER A 177 13.07 -29.39 -4.77
C SER A 177 12.43 -29.78 -3.42
N CYS A 178 12.54 -28.93 -2.41
CA CYS A 178 11.94 -29.14 -1.08
C CYS A 178 10.48 -28.64 -0.99
N THR A 179 9.97 -27.95 -2.01
CA THR A 179 8.66 -27.30 -2.00
C THR A 179 7.76 -27.80 -3.13
N PRO A 180 7.18 -28.98 -3.05
CA PRO A 180 6.50 -29.63 -4.18
C PRO A 180 5.09 -29.07 -4.49
N ARG A 181 4.56 -28.15 -3.68
CA ARG A 181 3.16 -27.67 -3.77
C ARG A 181 3.05 -26.15 -3.76
N LEU A 182 4.01 -25.47 -4.42
CA LEU A 182 3.93 -24.01 -4.50
C LEU A 182 2.72 -23.56 -5.29
N CYS A 183 1.99 -22.63 -4.71
CA CYS A 183 0.88 -21.90 -5.32
C CYS A 183 1.31 -20.50 -5.76
N SER A 184 2.26 -19.91 -5.03
CA SER A 184 2.80 -18.56 -5.30
C SER A 184 4.32 -18.55 -5.16
N LEU A 185 4.97 -17.93 -6.14
CA LEU A 185 6.42 -17.71 -6.17
C LEU A 185 6.72 -16.26 -6.53
N SER A 186 7.52 -15.59 -5.70
CA SER A 186 8.10 -14.28 -6.04
C SER A 186 9.60 -14.38 -6.25
N LEU A 187 10.06 -13.82 -7.37
CA LEU A 187 11.45 -13.64 -7.76
C LEU A 187 11.71 -12.17 -8.14
N ALA A 188 10.88 -11.26 -7.61
CA ALA A 188 10.98 -9.83 -7.92
C ALA A 188 12.38 -9.30 -7.57
N GLY A 189 12.96 -8.50 -8.46
CA GLY A 189 14.29 -7.91 -8.25
C GLY A 189 15.45 -8.89 -8.23
N CYS A 190 15.23 -10.17 -8.57
CA CYS A 190 16.30 -11.15 -8.70
C CYS A 190 17.05 -11.02 -10.02
N HIS A 191 18.32 -11.37 -10.01
CA HIS A 191 19.14 -11.44 -11.21
C HIS A 191 18.88 -12.76 -11.95
N ILE A 192 18.04 -12.72 -12.99
CA ILE A 192 17.70 -13.87 -13.83
C ILE A 192 18.28 -13.67 -15.23
N ALA A 193 19.01 -14.67 -15.73
CA ALA A 193 19.50 -14.65 -17.11
C ALA A 193 18.40 -15.13 -18.06
N PHE A 194 17.79 -14.19 -18.74
CA PHE A 194 16.72 -14.46 -19.69
C PHE A 194 17.23 -14.68 -21.13
N GLU A 195 18.33 -14.04 -21.53
CA GLU A 195 18.84 -14.08 -22.90
C GLU A 195 19.94 -15.12 -23.11
N PHE A 196 20.79 -15.32 -22.12
CA PHE A 196 21.98 -16.14 -22.25
C PHE A 196 21.92 -17.38 -21.36
N ASP A 197 21.89 -18.57 -21.95
CA ASP A 197 22.03 -19.83 -21.23
C ASP A 197 23.42 -20.41 -21.52
N PRO A 198 24.42 -20.22 -20.62
CA PRO A 198 25.76 -20.73 -20.79
C PRO A 198 25.84 -22.27 -20.73
N TYR A 199 24.75 -22.92 -20.28
CA TYR A 199 24.65 -24.37 -20.13
C TYR A 199 23.69 -25.01 -21.14
N ARG A 200 23.45 -24.34 -22.28
CA ARG A 200 22.60 -24.85 -23.35
C ARG A 200 23.12 -26.19 -23.85
N GLY A 201 22.32 -27.23 -23.76
CA GLY A 201 22.71 -28.60 -24.13
C GLY A 201 23.23 -29.47 -22.98
N CYS A 202 23.51 -28.92 -21.80
CA CYS A 202 23.84 -29.71 -20.62
C CYS A 202 22.60 -30.36 -19.98
N PRO A 203 22.74 -31.51 -19.28
CA PRO A 203 21.63 -32.13 -18.56
C PRO A 203 20.98 -31.18 -17.55
N VAL A 204 19.68 -31.38 -17.29
CA VAL A 204 18.94 -30.63 -16.23
C VAL A 204 19.58 -30.99 -14.89
N GLY A 205 20.10 -29.98 -14.19
CA GLY A 205 20.85 -30.16 -12.93
C GLY A 205 22.26 -29.52 -12.99
N PHE A 206 22.79 -29.28 -14.19
CA PHE A 206 23.90 -28.36 -14.40
C PHE A 206 23.33 -26.94 -14.42
N GLY A 207 23.89 -26.06 -13.62
CA GLY A 207 23.39 -24.70 -13.50
C GLY A 207 24.48 -23.73 -13.08
N SER A 208 24.19 -22.45 -13.27
CA SER A 208 25.04 -21.35 -12.84
C SER A 208 25.24 -21.36 -11.33
N SER A 209 26.43 -21.07 -10.87
CA SER A 209 26.73 -20.78 -9.46
C SER A 209 26.50 -19.29 -9.12
N ALA A 210 26.22 -18.44 -10.13
CA ALA A 210 26.19 -17.00 -9.96
C ALA A 210 24.78 -16.37 -10.12
N LEU A 211 23.88 -17.02 -10.87
CA LEU A 211 22.55 -16.46 -11.18
C LEU A 211 21.54 -17.56 -11.50
N VAL A 212 20.27 -17.19 -11.54
CA VAL A 212 19.17 -18.08 -11.99
C VAL A 212 19.03 -17.97 -13.51
N SER A 213 18.91 -19.10 -14.20
CA SER A 213 18.68 -19.14 -15.64
C SER A 213 17.19 -19.35 -15.97
N LEU A 214 16.73 -18.80 -17.10
CA LEU A 214 15.38 -19.04 -17.62
C LEU A 214 15.07 -20.54 -17.72
N ARG A 215 16.05 -21.37 -18.11
CA ARG A 215 15.89 -22.83 -18.22
C ARG A 215 15.48 -23.48 -16.90
N ASN A 216 16.14 -23.11 -15.80
CA ASN A 216 15.80 -23.66 -14.49
C ASN A 216 14.46 -23.13 -13.98
N LEU A 217 14.13 -21.86 -14.25
CA LEU A 217 12.80 -21.32 -14.00
C LEU A 217 11.72 -22.08 -14.78
N LEU A 218 11.88 -22.28 -16.09
CA LEU A 218 10.92 -23.05 -16.90
C LEU A 218 10.78 -24.50 -16.42
N SER A 219 11.87 -25.16 -16.02
CA SER A 219 11.81 -26.49 -15.44
C SER A 219 10.98 -26.55 -14.16
N LEU A 220 11.07 -25.54 -13.29
CA LEU A 220 10.23 -25.42 -12.12
C LEU A 220 8.78 -25.21 -12.50
N LEU A 221 8.48 -24.25 -13.39
CA LEU A 221 7.13 -23.94 -13.85
C LEU A 221 6.45 -25.16 -14.46
N GLN A 222 7.18 -25.97 -15.25
CA GLN A 222 6.66 -27.21 -15.82
C GLN A 222 6.32 -28.25 -14.73
N LYS A 223 7.19 -28.41 -13.72
CA LYS A 223 6.97 -29.34 -12.62
C LYS A 223 5.77 -28.97 -11.73
N GLN A 224 5.52 -27.69 -11.57
CA GLN A 224 4.50 -27.15 -10.69
C GLN A 224 3.33 -26.50 -11.44
N ALA A 225 3.20 -26.76 -12.73
CA ALA A 225 2.18 -26.14 -13.58
C ALA A 225 0.74 -26.34 -13.09
N SER A 226 0.47 -27.42 -12.37
CA SER A 226 -0.87 -27.73 -11.84
C SER A 226 -1.19 -27.03 -10.52
N THR A 227 -0.19 -26.49 -9.81
CA THR A 227 -0.37 -25.90 -8.47
C THR A 227 -0.05 -24.42 -8.45
N LEU A 228 0.88 -23.95 -9.27
CA LEU A 228 1.32 -22.56 -9.30
C LEU A 228 0.31 -21.69 -10.05
N HIS A 229 -0.27 -20.72 -9.34
CA HIS A 229 -1.23 -19.78 -9.90
C HIS A 229 -0.75 -18.33 -9.81
N SER A 230 0.24 -18.04 -8.98
CA SER A 230 0.76 -16.69 -8.77
C SER A 230 2.26 -16.65 -9.02
N LEU A 231 2.68 -15.72 -9.88
CA LEU A 231 4.09 -15.52 -10.24
C LEU A 231 4.42 -14.02 -10.23
N ASP A 232 5.47 -13.66 -9.49
CA ASP A 232 5.98 -12.29 -9.48
C ASP A 232 7.41 -12.26 -10.03
N LEU A 233 7.57 -11.57 -11.16
CA LEU A 233 8.84 -11.31 -11.84
C LEU A 233 9.13 -9.81 -11.94
N SER A 234 8.55 -9.01 -11.05
CA SER A 234 8.71 -7.56 -11.03
C SER A 234 10.18 -7.16 -10.93
N ARG A 235 10.52 -6.07 -11.61
CA ARG A 235 11.89 -5.50 -11.58
C ARG A 235 12.97 -6.46 -12.04
N THR A 236 12.62 -7.38 -12.94
CA THR A 236 13.59 -8.26 -13.63
C THR A 236 13.79 -7.79 -15.07
N SER A 237 14.88 -8.23 -15.69
CA SER A 237 15.19 -7.97 -17.10
C SER A 237 14.55 -9.02 -18.03
N ILE A 238 13.28 -9.35 -17.78
CA ILE A 238 12.55 -10.33 -18.60
C ILE A 238 12.37 -9.80 -20.02
N THR A 239 12.78 -10.59 -21.00
CA THR A 239 12.63 -10.25 -22.42
C THR A 239 11.30 -10.73 -23.00
N PRO A 240 10.85 -10.18 -24.13
CA PRO A 240 9.62 -10.61 -24.80
C PRO A 240 9.59 -12.12 -25.11
N GLU A 241 10.73 -12.69 -25.56
CA GLU A 241 10.84 -14.11 -25.89
C GLU A 241 10.79 -15.00 -24.63
N SER A 242 11.36 -14.52 -23.54
CA SER A 242 11.32 -15.23 -22.26
C SER A 242 9.92 -15.25 -21.69
N LEU A 243 9.18 -14.14 -21.76
CA LEU A 243 7.78 -14.07 -21.35
C LEU A 243 6.90 -15.00 -22.21
N ARG A 244 7.15 -15.04 -23.52
CA ARG A 244 6.49 -15.99 -24.42
C ARG A 244 6.72 -17.43 -23.96
N SER A 245 7.96 -17.78 -23.66
CA SER A 245 8.30 -19.15 -23.23
C SER A 245 7.61 -19.53 -21.92
N ILE A 246 7.51 -18.59 -20.98
CA ILE A 246 6.77 -18.78 -19.72
C ILE A 246 5.27 -18.94 -19.98
N ALA A 247 4.68 -18.05 -20.78
CA ALA A 247 3.25 -18.08 -21.09
C ALA A 247 2.80 -19.38 -21.75
N GLN A 248 3.68 -20.01 -22.52
CA GLN A 248 3.43 -21.25 -23.27
C GLN A 248 3.78 -22.53 -22.49
N VAL A 249 4.15 -22.47 -21.22
CA VAL A 249 4.40 -23.67 -20.41
C VAL A 249 3.14 -24.53 -20.34
N PRO A 250 3.20 -25.80 -20.78
CA PRO A 250 2.03 -26.66 -20.82
C PRO A 250 1.42 -26.89 -19.44
N GLY A 251 0.11 -26.67 -19.31
CA GLY A 251 -0.64 -26.88 -18.08
C GLY A 251 -0.54 -25.75 -17.04
N LEU A 252 0.34 -24.77 -17.24
CA LEU A 252 0.43 -23.59 -16.37
C LEU A 252 -0.77 -22.68 -16.58
N ARG A 253 -1.47 -22.36 -15.49
CA ARG A 253 -2.61 -21.45 -15.47
C ARG A 253 -2.43 -20.42 -14.38
N LEU A 254 -1.90 -19.25 -14.77
CA LEU A 254 -1.71 -18.16 -13.85
C LEU A 254 -3.02 -17.40 -13.62
N GLU A 255 -3.29 -17.12 -12.36
CA GLU A 255 -4.35 -16.22 -11.92
C GLU A 255 -3.80 -14.83 -11.58
N ASP A 256 -2.57 -14.80 -11.07
CA ASP A 256 -1.88 -13.59 -10.65
C ASP A 256 -0.51 -13.50 -11.30
N LEU A 257 -0.26 -12.40 -11.98
CA LEU A 257 1.04 -12.13 -12.59
C LEU A 257 1.46 -10.69 -12.34
N SER A 258 2.64 -10.51 -11.75
CA SER A 258 3.27 -9.20 -11.64
C SER A 258 4.52 -9.15 -12.51
N LEU A 259 4.53 -8.15 -13.39
CA LEU A 259 5.65 -7.80 -14.30
C LEU A 259 6.08 -6.35 -14.09
N ARG A 260 5.74 -5.77 -12.94
CA ARG A 260 6.04 -4.37 -12.62
C ARG A 260 7.50 -4.03 -12.85
N GLY A 261 7.76 -2.95 -13.58
CA GLY A 261 9.12 -2.47 -13.84
C GLY A 261 9.94 -3.31 -14.81
N CYS A 262 9.29 -4.20 -15.57
CA CYS A 262 9.93 -4.98 -16.63
C CYS A 262 9.98 -4.17 -17.93
N LYS A 263 11.03 -3.37 -18.08
CA LYS A 263 11.13 -2.31 -19.11
C LYS A 263 11.32 -2.81 -20.54
N GLU A 264 11.71 -4.06 -20.74
CA GLU A 264 11.97 -4.62 -22.07
C GLU A 264 10.71 -5.24 -22.72
N LEU A 265 9.61 -5.35 -21.97
CA LEU A 265 8.38 -5.93 -22.48
C LEU A 265 7.74 -5.03 -23.54
N THR A 266 7.18 -5.66 -24.57
CA THR A 266 6.53 -4.98 -25.70
C THR A 266 5.10 -5.45 -25.88
N ASP A 267 4.29 -4.71 -26.63
CA ASP A 267 2.91 -5.07 -26.92
C ASP A 267 2.80 -6.49 -27.50
N TYR A 268 3.75 -6.91 -28.34
CA TYR A 268 3.77 -8.24 -28.93
C TYR A 268 3.87 -9.36 -27.87
N SER A 269 4.71 -9.19 -26.86
CA SER A 269 4.83 -10.17 -25.79
C SER A 269 3.54 -10.25 -24.95
N MET A 270 2.87 -9.11 -24.76
CA MET A 270 1.61 -9.05 -24.03
C MET A 270 0.44 -9.68 -24.80
N GLU A 271 0.38 -9.50 -26.12
CA GLU A 271 -0.60 -10.19 -26.97
C GLU A 271 -0.48 -11.72 -26.84
N ILE A 272 0.73 -12.24 -26.80
CA ILE A 272 0.99 -13.68 -26.63
C ILE A 272 0.60 -14.14 -25.22
N LEU A 273 1.02 -13.38 -24.19
CA LEU A 273 0.69 -13.70 -22.81
C LEU A 273 -0.84 -13.79 -22.62
N CYS A 274 -1.59 -12.79 -23.06
CA CYS A 274 -3.03 -12.73 -22.89
C CYS A 274 -3.74 -13.92 -23.57
N LYS A 275 -3.28 -14.34 -24.76
CA LYS A 275 -3.84 -15.50 -25.47
C LYS A 275 -3.62 -16.83 -24.75
N HIS A 276 -2.45 -17.01 -24.12
CA HIS A 276 -2.09 -18.29 -23.49
C HIS A 276 -2.50 -18.35 -22.00
N GLN A 277 -2.60 -17.22 -21.34
CA GLN A 277 -2.94 -17.08 -19.92
C GLN A 277 -4.27 -16.33 -19.75
N SER A 278 -5.31 -16.73 -20.46
CA SER A 278 -6.63 -16.06 -20.46
C SER A 278 -7.38 -16.12 -19.13
N GLY A 279 -6.94 -16.95 -18.18
CA GLY A 279 -7.50 -17.08 -16.83
C GLY A 279 -6.95 -16.07 -15.80
N LEU A 280 -6.13 -15.10 -16.23
CA LEU A 280 -5.59 -14.09 -15.33
C LEU A 280 -6.69 -13.26 -14.67
N LYS A 281 -6.60 -13.14 -13.35
CA LYS A 281 -7.50 -12.35 -12.49
C LYS A 281 -6.84 -11.06 -12.00
N ARG A 282 -5.52 -11.08 -11.76
CA ARG A 282 -4.72 -9.90 -11.38
C ARG A 282 -3.51 -9.80 -12.29
N LEU A 283 -3.30 -8.62 -12.86
CA LEU A 283 -2.17 -8.32 -13.72
C LEU A 283 -1.59 -6.95 -13.38
N ASP A 284 -0.32 -6.94 -12.97
CA ASP A 284 0.42 -5.71 -12.70
C ASP A 284 1.48 -5.51 -13.79
N LEU A 285 1.30 -4.47 -14.59
CA LEU A 285 2.19 -4.04 -15.65
C LEU A 285 2.81 -2.66 -15.35
N SER A 286 2.70 -2.19 -14.11
CA SER A 286 3.19 -0.85 -13.71
C SER A 286 4.65 -0.65 -14.11
N ALA A 287 4.97 0.53 -14.61
CA ALA A 287 6.32 0.92 -15.04
C ALA A 287 6.93 0.04 -16.16
N CYS A 288 6.08 -0.56 -17.00
CA CYS A 288 6.48 -1.25 -18.23
C CYS A 288 6.46 -0.25 -19.40
N THR A 289 7.40 0.66 -19.42
CA THR A 289 7.39 1.92 -20.21
C THR A 289 7.34 1.78 -21.74
N GLU A 290 7.51 0.57 -22.27
CA GLU A 290 7.41 0.31 -23.71
C GLU A 290 6.01 -0.14 -24.17
N LEU A 291 5.10 -0.41 -23.20
CA LEU A 291 3.74 -0.81 -23.49
C LEU A 291 2.89 0.36 -23.97
N THR A 292 1.97 0.08 -24.88
CA THR A 292 1.06 1.09 -25.46
C THR A 292 -0.40 0.68 -25.33
N SER A 293 -1.30 1.49 -25.86
CA SER A 293 -2.74 1.16 -25.93
C SER A 293 -3.03 -0.15 -26.67
N ARG A 294 -2.09 -0.74 -27.41
CA ARG A 294 -2.24 -2.07 -28.02
C ARG A 294 -2.27 -3.17 -26.96
N THR A 295 -1.42 -3.06 -25.94
CA THR A 295 -1.48 -3.95 -24.77
C THR A 295 -2.84 -3.86 -24.08
N VAL A 296 -3.37 -2.64 -23.89
CA VAL A 296 -4.70 -2.42 -23.28
C VAL A 296 -5.79 -3.14 -24.08
N LEU A 297 -5.74 -3.06 -25.41
CA LEU A 297 -6.69 -3.78 -26.28
C LEU A 297 -6.55 -5.29 -26.18
N ALA A 298 -5.33 -5.83 -26.15
CA ALA A 298 -5.09 -7.26 -25.98
C ALA A 298 -5.64 -7.78 -24.64
N VAL A 299 -5.38 -7.06 -23.54
CA VAL A 299 -5.93 -7.36 -22.21
C VAL A 299 -7.45 -7.36 -22.23
N ALA A 300 -8.07 -6.32 -22.77
CA ALA A 300 -9.54 -6.20 -22.84
C ALA A 300 -10.20 -7.27 -23.72
N THR A 301 -9.49 -7.77 -24.74
CA THR A 301 -10.00 -8.77 -25.66
C THR A 301 -9.92 -10.17 -25.07
N GLU A 302 -8.81 -10.53 -24.45
CA GLU A 302 -8.50 -11.91 -24.06
C GLU A 302 -8.80 -12.22 -22.58
N LEU A 303 -8.61 -11.27 -21.65
CA LEU A 303 -8.64 -11.51 -20.20
C LEU A 303 -10.04 -11.23 -19.59
N LYS A 304 -11.01 -12.07 -19.87
CA LYS A 304 -12.42 -11.85 -19.43
C LYS A 304 -12.65 -12.03 -17.92
N GLU A 305 -11.77 -12.75 -17.23
CA GLU A 305 -11.84 -12.97 -15.78
C GLU A 305 -11.06 -11.93 -14.97
N LEU A 306 -10.44 -10.95 -15.64
CA LEU A 306 -9.58 -9.95 -15.00
C LEU A 306 -10.37 -9.12 -13.99
N ARG A 307 -9.84 -9.04 -12.76
CA ARG A 307 -10.41 -8.30 -11.63
C ARG A 307 -9.62 -7.06 -11.26
N SER A 308 -8.30 -7.13 -11.42
CA SER A 308 -7.40 -6.04 -11.08
C SER A 308 -6.37 -5.86 -12.17
N LEU A 309 -6.22 -4.62 -12.64
CA LEU A 309 -5.21 -4.22 -13.62
C LEU A 309 -4.49 -2.98 -13.12
N SER A 310 -3.17 -3.03 -13.05
CA SER A 310 -2.34 -1.85 -12.85
C SER A 310 -1.49 -1.57 -14.09
N LEU A 311 -1.56 -0.32 -14.53
CA LEU A 311 -0.82 0.25 -15.67
C LEU A 311 -0.10 1.54 -15.22
N SER A 312 0.15 1.67 -13.91
CA SER A 312 0.77 2.85 -13.33
C SER A 312 2.14 3.12 -13.96
N GLN A 313 2.45 4.39 -14.22
CA GLN A 313 3.72 4.85 -14.82
C GLN A 313 3.94 4.41 -16.27
N ASP A 314 2.90 4.00 -16.99
CA ASP A 314 3.00 3.63 -18.39
C ASP A 314 2.58 4.82 -19.27
N TRP A 315 3.49 5.75 -19.46
CA TRP A 315 3.24 7.04 -20.11
C TRP A 315 2.85 6.97 -21.59
N LYS A 316 3.08 5.84 -22.28
CA LYS A 316 2.66 5.64 -23.68
C LYS A 316 1.20 5.20 -23.80
N ILE A 317 0.53 4.94 -22.70
CA ILE A 317 -0.89 4.61 -22.69
C ILE A 317 -1.70 5.89 -22.85
N MET A 318 -2.63 5.85 -23.78
CA MET A 318 -3.58 6.91 -24.09
C MET A 318 -5.01 6.41 -23.84
N ASP A 319 -5.98 7.29 -23.91
CA ASP A 319 -7.41 6.96 -23.76
C ASP A 319 -7.86 5.81 -24.69
N LYS A 320 -7.28 5.73 -25.89
CA LYS A 320 -7.64 4.69 -26.87
C LYS A 320 -7.44 3.29 -26.32
N GLY A 321 -8.52 2.55 -26.24
CA GLY A 321 -8.55 1.18 -25.70
C GLY A 321 -9.16 1.10 -24.30
N LEU A 322 -9.17 2.17 -23.50
CA LEU A 322 -9.78 2.17 -22.16
C LEU A 322 -11.30 1.92 -22.21
N THR A 323 -11.98 2.33 -23.29
CA THR A 323 -13.38 2.00 -23.55
C THR A 323 -13.64 0.48 -23.49
N MET A 324 -12.73 -0.31 -24.08
CA MET A 324 -12.87 -1.77 -24.10
C MET A 324 -12.58 -2.41 -22.72
N LEU A 325 -11.67 -1.84 -21.92
CA LEU A 325 -11.45 -2.29 -20.55
C LEU A 325 -12.72 -2.14 -19.70
N MET A 326 -13.47 -1.05 -19.90
CA MET A 326 -14.72 -0.83 -19.15
C MET A 326 -15.83 -1.82 -19.51
N MET A 327 -15.66 -2.61 -20.55
CA MET A 327 -16.55 -3.72 -20.92
C MET A 327 -16.19 -5.05 -20.22
N LEU A 328 -15.11 -5.11 -19.43
CA LEU A 328 -14.75 -6.31 -18.69
C LEU A 328 -15.66 -6.49 -17.46
N PRO A 329 -16.47 -7.55 -17.40
CA PRO A 329 -17.52 -7.69 -16.39
C PRO A 329 -16.98 -7.96 -14.98
N CYS A 330 -15.78 -8.52 -14.90
CA CYS A 330 -15.15 -8.89 -13.64
C CYS A 330 -14.23 -7.80 -13.07
N LEU A 331 -13.90 -6.75 -13.84
CA LEU A 331 -12.95 -5.73 -13.42
C LEU A 331 -13.49 -4.92 -12.23
N ARG A 332 -12.71 -4.90 -11.14
CA ARG A 332 -13.02 -4.21 -9.88
C ARG A 332 -12.00 -3.14 -9.52
N SER A 333 -10.75 -3.33 -9.90
CA SER A 333 -9.65 -2.42 -9.57
C SER A 333 -8.90 -2.03 -10.83
N LEU A 334 -8.76 -0.72 -11.04
CA LEU A 334 -8.00 -0.15 -12.15
C LEU A 334 -7.08 0.96 -11.62
N ASP A 335 -5.79 0.78 -11.89
CA ASP A 335 -4.77 1.77 -11.57
C ASP A 335 -4.15 2.31 -12.87
N LEU A 336 -4.37 3.59 -13.11
CA LEU A 336 -3.83 4.38 -14.23
C LEU A 336 -2.92 5.52 -13.73
N SER A 337 -2.40 5.39 -12.50
CA SER A 337 -1.56 6.42 -11.89
C SER A 337 -0.38 6.78 -12.79
N GLU A 338 -0.10 8.06 -12.92
CA GLU A 338 1.01 8.58 -13.73
C GLU A 338 0.93 8.23 -15.24
N CYS A 339 -0.24 7.81 -15.73
CA CYS A 339 -0.52 7.72 -17.16
C CYS A 339 -0.83 9.11 -17.71
N LEU A 340 0.22 9.88 -18.02
CA LEU A 340 0.15 11.32 -18.24
C LEU A 340 -0.78 11.76 -19.38
N HIS A 341 -1.10 10.89 -20.32
CA HIS A 341 -1.93 11.20 -21.48
C HIS A 341 -3.39 10.74 -21.36
N VAL A 342 -3.76 10.18 -20.22
CA VAL A 342 -5.13 9.75 -19.97
C VAL A 342 -5.97 10.95 -19.56
N SER A 343 -7.02 11.26 -20.34
CA SER A 343 -8.01 12.30 -20.04
C SER A 343 -9.24 11.75 -19.32
N GLY A 344 -9.44 10.44 -19.35
CA GLY A 344 -10.60 9.75 -18.79
C GLY A 344 -11.85 9.76 -19.67
N ALA A 345 -11.83 10.42 -20.83
CA ALA A 345 -12.98 10.50 -21.72
C ALA A 345 -13.44 9.11 -22.21
N ASP A 346 -12.49 8.24 -22.54
CA ASP A 346 -12.79 6.87 -22.99
C ASP A 346 -13.26 5.95 -21.85
N LEU A 347 -12.87 6.22 -20.59
CA LEU A 347 -13.45 5.56 -19.42
C LEU A 347 -14.94 5.89 -19.31
N VAL A 348 -15.31 7.18 -19.40
CA VAL A 348 -16.71 7.63 -19.39
C VAL A 348 -17.48 7.00 -20.54
N LYS A 349 -16.93 6.99 -21.76
CA LYS A 349 -17.55 6.38 -22.93
C LYS A 349 -17.81 4.90 -22.74
N GLY A 350 -16.84 4.15 -22.20
CA GLY A 350 -16.99 2.71 -21.93
C GLY A 350 -18.04 2.43 -20.88
N LEU A 351 -18.00 3.17 -19.77
CA LEU A 351 -18.98 3.05 -18.68
C LEU A 351 -20.39 3.48 -19.07
N SER A 352 -20.55 4.33 -20.08
CA SER A 352 -21.85 4.77 -20.60
C SER A 352 -22.50 3.75 -21.55
N SER A 353 -21.77 2.69 -21.96
CA SER A 353 -22.29 1.65 -22.86
C SER A 353 -23.47 0.90 -22.23
N PRO A 354 -24.49 0.49 -22.99
CA PRO A 354 -25.63 -0.31 -22.49
C PRO A 354 -25.26 -1.77 -22.18
N GLN A 355 -24.08 -2.23 -22.54
CA GLN A 355 -23.58 -3.60 -22.33
C GLN A 355 -23.09 -3.85 -20.89
N PRO A 356 -22.84 -5.10 -20.46
CA PRO A 356 -22.23 -5.40 -19.17
C PRO A 356 -20.92 -4.62 -19.01
N ARG A 357 -20.75 -3.95 -17.85
CA ARG A 357 -19.68 -3.02 -17.59
C ARG A 357 -18.86 -3.44 -16.41
N ALA A 358 -17.63 -2.92 -16.35
CA ALA A 358 -16.82 -2.94 -15.16
C ALA A 358 -17.58 -2.32 -13.97
N GLN A 359 -17.49 -2.99 -12.83
CA GLN A 359 -18.04 -2.49 -11.57
C GLN A 359 -16.86 -2.15 -10.67
N LEU A 360 -16.21 -1.03 -10.98
CA LEU A 360 -15.01 -0.63 -10.27
C LEU A 360 -15.32 -0.33 -8.80
N GLU A 361 -14.52 -0.93 -7.93
CA GLU A 361 -14.48 -0.69 -6.49
C GLU A 361 -13.31 0.23 -6.14
N THR A 362 -12.20 0.12 -6.89
CA THR A 362 -11.00 0.94 -6.73
C THR A 362 -10.61 1.56 -8.06
N LEU A 363 -10.40 2.86 -8.08
CA LEU A 363 -9.91 3.61 -9.25
C LEU A 363 -8.82 4.58 -8.81
N SER A 364 -7.62 4.43 -9.39
CA SER A 364 -6.56 5.42 -9.24
C SER A 364 -6.29 6.10 -10.57
N LEU A 365 -6.37 7.44 -10.52
CA LEU A 365 -6.05 8.37 -11.60
C LEU A 365 -4.96 9.36 -11.15
N ARG A 366 -4.17 8.96 -10.14
CA ARG A 366 -3.13 9.79 -9.56
C ARG A 366 -2.20 10.35 -10.64
N SER A 367 -1.92 11.65 -10.56
CA SER A 367 -1.05 12.37 -11.51
C SER A 367 -1.50 12.31 -12.98
N CYS A 368 -2.77 12.02 -13.24
CA CYS A 368 -3.35 12.14 -14.58
C CYS A 368 -3.72 13.61 -14.85
N ALA A 369 -2.80 14.37 -15.43
CA ALA A 369 -2.88 15.83 -15.54
C ALA A 369 -4.04 16.34 -16.42
N TYR A 370 -4.63 15.51 -17.27
CA TYR A 370 -5.72 15.88 -18.19
C TYR A 370 -7.12 15.56 -17.66
N ILE A 371 -7.25 14.98 -16.48
CA ILE A 371 -8.54 14.73 -15.85
C ILE A 371 -9.13 16.08 -15.40
N ARG A 372 -10.35 16.39 -15.87
CA ARG A 372 -11.07 17.63 -15.60
C ARG A 372 -12.40 17.36 -14.90
N ASP A 373 -13.00 18.40 -14.32
CA ASP A 373 -14.26 18.32 -13.57
C ASP A 373 -15.41 17.69 -14.37
N ALA A 374 -15.55 17.99 -15.66
CA ALA A 374 -16.59 17.40 -16.49
C ALA A 374 -16.48 15.87 -16.59
N VAL A 375 -15.26 15.34 -16.66
CA VAL A 375 -15.00 13.90 -16.64
C VAL A 375 -15.31 13.31 -15.26
N MET A 376 -14.87 13.99 -14.20
CA MET A 376 -15.14 13.55 -12.82
C MET A 376 -16.64 13.51 -12.53
N PHE A 377 -17.38 14.53 -12.96
CA PHE A 377 -18.85 14.54 -12.83
C PHE A 377 -19.49 13.30 -13.46
N SER A 378 -19.08 12.96 -14.69
CA SER A 378 -19.59 11.78 -15.38
C SER A 378 -19.16 10.47 -14.72
N LEU A 379 -17.87 10.34 -14.33
CA LEU A 379 -17.34 9.14 -13.67
C LEU A 379 -18.03 8.87 -12.33
N THR A 380 -18.22 9.91 -11.50
CA THR A 380 -18.86 9.77 -10.18
C THR A 380 -20.31 9.29 -10.30
N GLN A 381 -21.06 9.79 -11.28
CA GLN A 381 -22.42 9.29 -11.54
C GLN A 381 -22.44 7.83 -11.99
N LEU A 382 -21.54 7.46 -12.92
CA LEU A 382 -21.49 6.10 -13.50
C LEU A 382 -21.00 5.07 -12.48
N LEU A 383 -20.11 5.43 -11.55
CA LEU A 383 -19.51 4.56 -10.55
C LEU A 383 -20.18 4.64 -9.16
N SER A 384 -21.28 5.38 -9.04
CA SER A 384 -21.94 5.72 -7.77
C SER A 384 -22.28 4.54 -6.86
N ARG A 385 -22.50 3.36 -7.41
CA ARG A 385 -22.95 2.18 -6.65
C ARG A 385 -21.83 1.38 -6.01
N ASN A 386 -20.67 1.33 -6.66
CA ASN A 386 -19.65 0.33 -6.33
C ASN A 386 -18.32 0.92 -5.87
N LEU A 387 -18.00 2.15 -6.27
CA LEU A 387 -16.70 2.73 -5.96
C LEU A 387 -16.52 2.94 -4.46
N ARG A 388 -15.42 2.42 -3.93
CA ARG A 388 -15.01 2.49 -2.52
C ARG A 388 -13.73 3.28 -2.33
N GLU A 389 -12.83 3.21 -3.29
CA GLU A 389 -11.52 3.84 -3.21
C GLU A 389 -11.28 4.68 -4.46
N LEU A 390 -10.96 5.94 -4.27
CA LEU A 390 -10.68 6.90 -5.34
C LEU A 390 -9.42 7.68 -5.02
N ASP A 391 -8.40 7.53 -5.87
CA ASP A 391 -7.16 8.30 -5.79
C ASP A 391 -7.07 9.28 -6.98
N LEU A 392 -7.08 10.56 -6.63
CA LEU A 392 -6.95 11.69 -7.55
C LEU A 392 -5.75 12.58 -7.19
N THR A 393 -4.83 12.04 -6.38
CA THR A 393 -3.63 12.77 -5.94
C THR A 393 -2.91 13.40 -7.14
N SER A 394 -2.56 14.66 -7.05
CA SER A 394 -1.87 15.42 -8.11
C SER A 394 -2.63 15.55 -9.43
N CYS A 395 -3.95 15.44 -9.43
CA CYS A 395 -4.80 15.80 -10.57
C CYS A 395 -5.01 17.32 -10.59
N VAL A 396 -4.06 18.04 -11.16
CA VAL A 396 -3.93 19.51 -11.05
C VAL A 396 -5.05 20.32 -11.73
N CYS A 397 -5.85 19.71 -12.60
CA CYS A 397 -6.97 20.36 -13.27
C CYS A 397 -8.32 20.18 -12.55
N LEU A 398 -8.35 19.54 -11.40
CA LEU A 398 -9.55 19.36 -10.60
C LEU A 398 -9.80 20.56 -9.70
N THR A 399 -11.05 21.00 -9.64
CA THR A 399 -11.49 22.12 -8.81
C THR A 399 -12.54 21.67 -7.79
N ASP A 400 -13.10 22.60 -7.05
CA ASP A 400 -14.19 22.40 -6.09
C ASP A 400 -15.40 21.67 -6.70
N LEU A 401 -15.63 21.82 -8.00
CA LEU A 401 -16.72 21.12 -8.71
C LEU A 401 -16.53 19.60 -8.70
N SER A 402 -15.29 19.11 -8.76
CA SER A 402 -15.02 17.68 -8.62
C SER A 402 -15.33 17.18 -7.22
N VAL A 403 -15.00 17.95 -6.18
CA VAL A 403 -15.31 17.59 -4.79
C VAL A 403 -16.83 17.52 -4.58
N HIS A 404 -17.58 18.47 -5.11
CA HIS A 404 -19.03 18.46 -5.15
C HIS A 404 -19.61 17.19 -5.78
N ALA A 405 -19.08 16.82 -6.97
CA ALA A 405 -19.53 15.62 -7.66
C ALA A 405 -19.23 14.35 -6.85
N ILE A 406 -18.05 14.26 -6.24
CA ILE A 406 -17.65 13.14 -5.39
C ILE A 406 -18.59 13.03 -4.19
N ALA A 407 -18.80 14.12 -3.45
CA ALA A 407 -19.65 14.14 -2.26
C ALA A 407 -21.11 13.80 -2.58
N THR A 408 -21.61 14.26 -3.72
CA THR A 408 -23.00 14.03 -4.15
C THR A 408 -23.25 12.60 -4.62
N TYR A 409 -22.35 12.05 -5.45
CA TYR A 409 -22.62 10.80 -6.14
C TYR A 409 -21.92 9.56 -5.55
N LEU A 410 -20.92 9.73 -4.67
CA LEU A 410 -20.14 8.64 -4.10
C LEU A 410 -20.26 8.51 -2.56
N PRO A 411 -21.47 8.48 -1.98
CA PRO A 411 -21.64 8.44 -0.52
C PRO A 411 -21.09 7.16 0.14
N GLY A 412 -20.81 6.13 -0.65
CA GLY A 412 -20.23 4.86 -0.18
C GLY A 412 -18.71 4.82 -0.20
N LEU A 413 -18.04 5.94 -0.44
CA LEU A 413 -16.59 5.99 -0.52
C LEU A 413 -15.95 5.77 0.86
N VAL A 414 -14.88 4.99 0.88
CA VAL A 414 -14.09 4.62 2.08
C VAL A 414 -12.73 5.29 2.07
N VAL A 415 -12.11 5.39 0.90
CA VAL A 415 -10.79 6.01 0.69
C VAL A 415 -10.92 7.12 -0.34
N LEU A 416 -10.51 8.34 0.03
CA LEU A 416 -10.43 9.49 -0.87
C LEU A 416 -9.07 10.16 -0.75
N GLN A 417 -8.34 10.21 -1.85
CA GLN A 417 -7.05 10.89 -1.93
C GLN A 417 -7.13 12.04 -2.93
N LEU A 418 -6.94 13.26 -2.43
CA LEU A 418 -6.99 14.53 -3.16
C LEU A 418 -5.68 15.33 -2.99
N GLY A 419 -4.66 14.72 -2.41
CA GLY A 419 -3.39 15.38 -2.16
C GLY A 419 -2.83 16.07 -3.40
N TRP A 420 -2.25 17.26 -3.26
CA TRP A 420 -1.68 18.06 -4.34
C TRP A 420 -2.69 18.60 -5.40
N CYS A 421 -3.99 18.52 -5.14
CA CYS A 421 -5.01 19.18 -5.96
C CYS A 421 -5.14 20.64 -5.52
N LYS A 422 -4.29 21.51 -6.04
CA LYS A 422 -4.09 22.90 -5.56
C LYS A 422 -5.27 23.84 -5.80
N GLU A 423 -6.18 23.48 -6.69
CA GLU A 423 -7.37 24.29 -7.02
C GLU A 423 -8.56 23.97 -6.10
N ILE A 424 -8.43 22.96 -5.24
CA ILE A 424 -9.43 22.64 -4.22
C ILE A 424 -9.31 23.63 -3.06
N SER A 425 -10.43 24.19 -2.65
CA SER A 425 -10.55 25.20 -1.61
C SER A 425 -11.60 24.84 -0.56
N ASP A 426 -11.76 25.72 0.44
CA ASP A 426 -12.80 25.57 1.46
C ASP A 426 -14.21 25.45 0.87
N TRP A 427 -14.49 26.17 -0.23
CA TRP A 427 -15.77 26.13 -0.92
C TRP A 427 -16.14 24.72 -1.38
N GLY A 428 -15.18 23.99 -1.94
CA GLY A 428 -15.39 22.60 -2.36
C GLY A 428 -15.71 21.66 -1.22
N LEU A 429 -14.95 21.72 -0.11
CA LEU A 429 -15.18 20.87 1.04
C LEU A 429 -16.53 21.15 1.71
N LEU A 430 -16.90 22.42 1.82
CA LEU A 430 -18.16 22.87 2.39
C LEU A 430 -19.37 22.57 1.48
N GLY A 431 -19.15 22.22 0.22
CA GLY A 431 -20.24 21.98 -0.71
C GLY A 431 -20.89 23.27 -1.20
N MET A 432 -20.16 24.38 -1.19
CA MET A 432 -20.64 25.71 -1.55
C MET A 432 -20.00 26.15 -2.86
N VAL A 433 -20.64 27.06 -3.58
CA VAL A 433 -20.09 27.66 -4.79
C VAL A 433 -19.54 29.04 -4.44
N GLU A 434 -18.29 29.31 -4.81
CA GLU A 434 -17.72 30.63 -4.65
C GLU A 434 -18.59 31.66 -5.40
N PRO A 435 -19.07 32.75 -4.74
CA PRO A 435 -19.88 33.76 -5.39
C PRO A 435 -19.06 34.43 -6.49
N THR A 436 -19.44 34.22 -7.75
CA THR A 436 -18.82 34.87 -8.88
C THR A 436 -19.11 36.37 -8.83
N LYS A 437 -18.07 37.21 -8.80
CA LYS A 437 -18.18 38.60 -9.19
C LYS A 437 -18.62 38.60 -10.65
N ASP A 438 -19.68 39.36 -10.99
CA ASP A 438 -20.27 39.46 -12.31
C ASP A 438 -19.19 39.39 -13.40
N CYS A 439 -19.13 38.29 -14.10
CA CYS A 439 -18.24 38.11 -15.22
C CYS A 439 -18.71 38.98 -16.39
N ASP A 440 -17.93 39.97 -16.76
CA ASP A 440 -18.10 40.74 -18.00
C ASP A 440 -18.12 39.74 -19.19
N PRO A 441 -19.19 39.71 -20.03
CA PRO A 441 -19.40 38.64 -21.00
C PRO A 441 -18.47 38.69 -22.23
N ARG A 442 -17.30 39.34 -22.12
CA ARG A 442 -16.38 39.57 -23.23
C ARG A 442 -15.21 38.62 -23.41
N PHE A 443 -15.04 37.64 -22.52
CA PHE A 443 -13.98 36.63 -22.69
C PHE A 443 -14.57 35.28 -23.08
N LYS A 444 -14.67 35.03 -24.38
CA LYS A 444 -14.78 33.69 -24.94
C LYS A 444 -13.40 33.02 -24.79
N GLU A 445 -13.30 32.00 -23.98
CA GLU A 445 -12.11 31.16 -23.91
C GLU A 445 -11.89 30.42 -25.23
N GLU A 446 -10.84 30.80 -25.94
CA GLU A 446 -10.24 29.94 -26.96
C GLU A 446 -9.50 28.79 -26.26
N ASP A 447 -9.88 27.60 -26.61
CA ASP A 447 -9.35 26.33 -26.12
C ASP A 447 -7.88 26.15 -26.54
N LYS A 448 -6.96 26.73 -25.75
CA LYS A 448 -5.52 26.48 -25.91
C LYS A 448 -5.09 25.46 -24.88
N GLY A 449 -4.99 24.21 -25.32
CA GLY A 449 -4.36 23.15 -24.56
C GLY A 449 -2.95 23.52 -24.06
N PRO A 450 -2.45 22.90 -22.98
CA PRO A 450 -1.15 23.23 -22.40
C PRO A 450 -0.03 23.03 -23.43
N SER A 451 0.73 24.09 -23.71
CA SER A 451 1.90 24.03 -24.59
C SER A 451 3.09 23.44 -23.84
N PHE A 452 3.56 22.30 -24.29
CA PHE A 452 4.80 21.71 -23.78
C PHE A 452 6.01 22.31 -24.49
N THR A 453 6.81 23.09 -23.80
CA THR A 453 8.18 23.38 -24.22
C THR A 453 9.09 22.22 -23.75
N ARG A 454 9.60 21.46 -24.72
CA ARG A 454 10.63 20.46 -24.48
C ARG A 454 11.94 21.17 -24.10
N THR A 455 12.33 21.03 -22.85
CA THR A 455 13.73 21.20 -22.44
C THR A 455 14.20 19.89 -21.84
N PHE A 456 15.02 19.17 -22.61
CA PHE A 456 15.80 18.04 -22.11
C PHE A 456 16.91 18.58 -21.21
N GLY A 457 16.95 18.14 -19.97
CA GLY A 457 18.06 18.36 -19.07
C GLY A 457 17.60 18.73 -17.64
N ASN A 458 17.87 17.82 -16.73
CA ASN A 458 17.63 17.83 -15.28
C ASN A 458 16.19 17.57 -14.83
N MET A 459 16.06 16.69 -13.83
CA MET A 459 14.84 16.47 -13.08
C MET A 459 14.37 17.79 -12.46
N GLY A 460 13.70 18.60 -13.26
CA GLY A 460 13.05 19.83 -12.86
C GLY A 460 11.63 19.51 -12.41
N PHE A 461 11.28 19.97 -11.25
CA PHE A 461 9.91 20.07 -10.80
C PHE A 461 9.05 20.63 -11.92
N PHE A 462 7.97 19.93 -12.27
CA PHE A 462 6.96 20.44 -13.19
C PHE A 462 6.44 21.76 -12.62
N GLN A 463 6.82 22.89 -13.22
CA GLN A 463 6.07 24.13 -13.04
C GLN A 463 4.82 24.01 -13.90
N PRO A 464 3.62 24.09 -13.31
CA PRO A 464 2.40 24.21 -14.09
C PRO A 464 2.51 25.50 -14.94
N PRO A 465 1.91 25.52 -16.15
CA PRO A 465 1.87 26.75 -16.94
C PRO A 465 1.34 27.88 -16.06
N SER A 466 2.06 29.00 -16.03
CA SER A 466 1.63 30.20 -15.33
C SER A 466 0.30 30.63 -15.93
N LEU A 467 -0.79 30.31 -15.25
CA LEU A 467 -2.08 30.88 -15.55
C LEU A 467 -1.99 32.42 -15.36
N PRO A 468 -2.60 33.22 -16.24
CA PRO A 468 -2.62 34.66 -16.06
C PRO A 468 -3.19 34.97 -14.69
N PHE A 469 -2.55 35.90 -13.97
CA PHE A 469 -2.83 36.38 -12.64
C PHE A 469 -4.24 36.01 -12.16
N GLN A 470 -4.38 34.88 -11.47
CA GLN A 470 -5.61 34.59 -10.75
C GLN A 470 -5.58 35.42 -9.47
N GLU A 471 -6.56 36.30 -9.33
CA GLU A 471 -6.83 36.97 -8.05
C GLU A 471 -6.91 35.92 -6.95
N LYS A 472 -6.36 36.25 -5.78
CA LYS A 472 -6.49 35.34 -4.62
C LYS A 472 -7.98 34.99 -4.44
N PRO A 473 -8.33 33.69 -4.31
CA PRO A 473 -9.71 33.29 -4.12
C PRO A 473 -10.29 33.98 -2.89
N ARG A 474 -11.57 34.30 -2.94
CA ARG A 474 -12.27 34.87 -1.80
C ARG A 474 -12.29 33.85 -0.66
N LEU A 475 -11.87 34.28 0.52
CA LEU A 475 -12.00 33.45 1.72
C LEU A 475 -13.49 33.34 2.11
N VAL A 476 -13.88 32.17 2.63
CA VAL A 476 -15.21 31.93 3.19
C VAL A 476 -15.39 32.80 4.44
N THR A 477 -16.49 33.53 4.50
CA THR A 477 -16.82 34.43 5.62
C THR A 477 -17.78 33.74 6.61
N GLU A 478 -17.95 34.34 7.80
CA GLU A 478 -18.94 33.83 8.79
C GLU A 478 -20.39 33.89 8.26
N GLU A 479 -20.70 34.84 7.37
CA GLU A 479 -22.00 34.94 6.71
C GLU A 479 -22.22 33.76 5.75
N ASP A 480 -21.18 33.40 4.98
CA ASP A 480 -21.21 32.24 4.10
C ASP A 480 -21.42 30.94 4.90
N LEU A 481 -20.77 30.81 6.07
CA LEU A 481 -20.96 29.69 6.99
C LEU A 481 -22.38 29.63 7.59
N GLY A 482 -23.04 30.77 7.78
CA GLY A 482 -24.44 30.83 8.16
C GLY A 482 -25.35 30.13 7.13
N ALA A 483 -25.09 30.37 5.85
CA ALA A 483 -25.80 29.69 4.76
C ALA A 483 -25.47 28.18 4.69
N PHE A 484 -24.25 27.77 5.05
CA PHE A 484 -23.87 26.35 5.10
C PHE A 484 -24.68 25.53 6.13
N ARG A 485 -25.01 26.11 7.27
CA ARG A 485 -25.78 25.41 8.32
C ARG A 485 -27.19 25.01 7.89
N ASP A 486 -27.73 25.68 6.89
CA ASP A 486 -29.10 25.47 6.40
C ASP A 486 -29.14 24.62 5.10
N GLN A 487 -27.98 24.26 4.52
CA GLN A 487 -27.93 23.46 3.30
C GLN A 487 -27.65 21.99 3.61
N GLU A 488 -28.65 21.13 3.39
CA GLU A 488 -28.45 19.69 3.18
C GLU A 488 -27.83 19.48 1.79
N GLY A 489 -26.51 19.57 1.67
CA GLY A 489 -25.92 19.62 0.35
C GLY A 489 -24.70 18.72 0.14
N ALA A 490 -24.04 18.92 -0.96
CA ALA A 490 -22.89 18.21 -1.50
C ALA A 490 -21.57 18.48 -0.76
N SER A 491 -21.58 18.67 0.55
CA SER A 491 -20.37 18.82 1.35
C SER A 491 -19.68 17.46 1.56
N LEU A 492 -18.39 17.48 1.85
CA LEU A 492 -17.63 16.25 2.13
C LEU A 492 -18.22 15.44 3.30
N LEU A 493 -19.01 16.06 4.20
CA LEU A 493 -19.77 15.40 5.28
C LEU A 493 -20.70 14.28 4.78
N ALA A 494 -21.11 14.29 3.50
CA ALA A 494 -21.92 13.23 2.92
C ALA A 494 -21.20 11.86 2.89
N LEU A 495 -19.86 11.85 2.93
CA LEU A 495 -19.04 10.64 2.89
C LEU A 495 -18.89 10.00 4.28
N ARG A 496 -19.98 9.61 4.89
CA ARG A 496 -20.04 9.14 6.29
C ARG A 496 -19.19 7.90 6.59
N GLY A 497 -18.91 7.08 5.58
CA GLY A 497 -18.11 5.85 5.71
C GLY A 497 -16.61 6.03 5.47
N LEU A 498 -16.13 7.27 5.39
CA LEU A 498 -14.74 7.56 5.05
C LEU A 498 -13.79 7.09 6.16
N GLN A 499 -12.80 6.30 5.78
CA GLN A 499 -11.74 5.78 6.67
C GLN A 499 -10.37 6.38 6.37
N GLU A 500 -10.12 6.75 5.12
CA GLU A 500 -8.86 7.37 4.72
C GLU A 500 -9.14 8.63 3.90
N LEU A 501 -8.49 9.73 4.28
CA LEU A 501 -8.57 11.03 3.60
C LEU A 501 -7.20 11.66 3.49
N ASP A 502 -6.81 12.01 2.27
CA ASP A 502 -5.60 12.80 2.00
C ASP A 502 -5.98 14.13 1.35
N LEU A 503 -5.65 15.22 2.04
CA LEU A 503 -5.81 16.60 1.58
C LEU A 503 -4.44 17.34 1.55
N SER A 504 -3.34 16.59 1.56
CA SER A 504 -1.98 17.15 1.61
C SER A 504 -1.77 18.14 0.46
N ALA A 505 -1.13 19.25 0.76
CA ALA A 505 -0.78 20.28 -0.23
C ALA A 505 -1.96 20.89 -1.03
N CYS A 506 -3.20 20.72 -0.57
CA CYS A 506 -4.35 21.51 -1.05
C CYS A 506 -4.26 22.90 -0.40
N SER A 507 -3.37 23.74 -0.88
CA SER A 507 -2.88 24.97 -0.21
C SER A 507 -3.92 26.07 -0.02
N ARG A 508 -5.14 25.93 -0.56
CA ARG A 508 -6.27 26.85 -0.39
C ARG A 508 -7.21 26.47 0.75
N LEU A 509 -6.92 25.37 1.47
CA LEU A 509 -7.69 24.95 2.62
C LEU A 509 -7.25 25.71 3.88
N THR A 510 -8.23 26.10 4.68
CA THR A 510 -8.04 26.81 5.95
C THR A 510 -8.73 26.10 7.12
N ASP A 511 -8.56 26.61 8.33
CA ASP A 511 -9.28 26.12 9.51
C ASP A 511 -10.80 26.09 9.31
N THR A 512 -11.32 26.99 8.47
CA THR A 512 -12.76 27.15 8.25
C THR A 512 -13.42 25.88 7.76
N SER A 513 -12.92 25.26 6.68
CA SER A 513 -13.49 24.02 6.17
C SER A 513 -13.14 22.81 7.05
N ILE A 514 -11.88 22.74 7.51
CA ILE A 514 -11.41 21.60 8.31
C ILE A 514 -12.25 21.44 9.59
N THR A 515 -12.50 22.51 10.32
CA THR A 515 -13.28 22.46 11.57
C THR A 515 -14.75 22.12 11.36
N GLN A 516 -15.33 22.52 10.23
CA GLN A 516 -16.74 22.27 9.92
C GLN A 516 -16.98 20.89 9.33
N VAL A 517 -16.07 20.39 8.50
CA VAL A 517 -16.31 19.22 7.63
C VAL A 517 -15.64 17.95 8.14
N LEU A 518 -14.46 18.01 8.80
CA LEU A 518 -13.77 16.79 9.24
C LEU A 518 -14.40 16.21 10.51
N ARG A 519 -15.57 15.60 10.36
CA ARG A 519 -16.35 14.98 11.44
C ARG A 519 -16.67 13.52 11.12
N PHE A 520 -15.60 12.71 10.91
CA PHE A 520 -15.70 11.30 10.53
C PHE A 520 -15.29 10.40 11.68
N PRO A 521 -16.24 9.78 12.41
CA PRO A 521 -15.91 8.96 13.58
C PRO A 521 -15.09 7.70 13.23
N ASP A 522 -15.23 7.19 12.00
CA ASP A 522 -14.56 5.98 11.52
C ASP A 522 -13.25 6.27 10.77
N LEU A 523 -12.84 7.54 10.67
CA LEU A 523 -11.61 7.93 9.97
C LEU A 523 -10.38 7.39 10.70
N GLN A 524 -9.56 6.64 9.99
CA GLN A 524 -8.36 5.97 10.49
C GLN A 524 -7.07 6.65 10.04
N CYS A 525 -7.04 7.11 8.78
CA CYS A 525 -5.89 7.76 8.20
C CYS A 525 -6.27 9.16 7.70
N LEU A 526 -5.56 10.16 8.19
CA LEU A 526 -5.73 11.55 7.76
C LEU A 526 -4.39 12.18 7.44
N SER A 527 -4.29 12.79 6.26
CA SER A 527 -3.15 13.62 5.90
C SER A 527 -3.59 15.05 5.59
N LEU A 528 -3.04 15.98 6.35
CA LEU A 528 -3.19 17.44 6.19
C LEU A 528 -1.81 18.11 6.04
N SER A 529 -0.81 17.36 5.58
CA SER A 529 0.56 17.86 5.43
C SER A 529 0.62 18.98 4.40
N MET A 530 1.57 19.91 4.58
CA MET A 530 1.83 21.02 3.66
C MET A 530 0.61 21.97 3.48
N LEU A 531 -0.18 22.15 4.52
CA LEU A 531 -1.26 23.15 4.57
C LEU A 531 -0.82 24.35 5.39
N PRO A 532 -0.54 25.50 4.77
CA PRO A 532 0.04 26.65 5.47
C PRO A 532 -0.96 27.40 6.37
N GLU A 533 -2.26 27.29 6.08
CA GLU A 533 -3.32 28.08 6.72
C GLU A 533 -4.08 27.29 7.81
N ILE A 534 -3.67 26.03 8.10
CA ILE A 534 -4.27 25.27 9.21
C ILE A 534 -3.51 25.51 10.50
N SER A 535 -4.25 25.69 11.58
CA SER A 535 -3.73 25.96 12.92
C SER A 535 -4.08 24.87 13.93
N ASP A 536 -3.76 25.12 15.19
CA ASP A 536 -4.15 24.28 16.32
C ASP A 536 -5.64 24.06 16.43
N ASP A 537 -6.48 24.98 15.95
CA ASP A 537 -7.94 24.84 16.01
C ASP A 537 -8.45 23.74 15.09
N SER A 538 -7.86 23.61 13.88
CA SER A 538 -8.09 22.45 13.01
C SER A 538 -7.71 21.15 13.69
N LEU A 539 -6.51 21.08 14.25
CA LEU A 539 -6.00 19.87 14.89
C LEU A 539 -6.91 19.43 16.05
N VAL A 540 -7.28 20.34 16.90
CA VAL A 540 -8.15 20.08 18.06
C VAL A 540 -9.54 19.64 17.61
N SER A 541 -10.13 20.30 16.60
CA SER A 541 -11.41 19.91 16.02
C SER A 541 -11.39 18.49 15.47
N VAL A 542 -10.36 18.16 14.69
CA VAL A 542 -10.14 16.80 14.15
C VAL A 542 -10.05 15.77 15.29
N ALA A 543 -9.28 16.05 16.33
CA ALA A 543 -9.11 15.14 17.46
C ALA A 543 -10.44 14.90 18.22
N HIS A 544 -11.30 15.90 18.30
CA HIS A 544 -12.63 15.76 18.93
C HIS A 544 -13.59 14.87 18.13
N HIS A 545 -13.57 14.98 16.80
CA HIS A 545 -14.55 14.32 15.94
C HIS A 545 -14.06 13.00 15.31
N CYS A 546 -12.74 12.85 15.09
CA CYS A 546 -12.14 11.70 14.40
C CYS A 546 -11.33 10.81 15.38
N ARG A 547 -12.00 10.26 16.38
CA ARG A 547 -11.35 9.50 17.48
C ARG A 547 -10.80 8.14 17.08
N SER A 548 -11.12 7.65 15.89
CA SER A 548 -10.60 6.37 15.35
C SER A 548 -9.24 6.51 14.67
N LEU A 549 -8.66 7.72 14.61
CA LEU A 549 -7.39 7.96 13.93
C LEU A 549 -6.27 7.06 14.46
N THR A 550 -5.65 6.34 13.55
CA THR A 550 -4.45 5.53 13.75
C THR A 550 -3.23 6.16 13.08
N SER A 551 -3.45 6.97 12.03
CA SER A 551 -2.40 7.67 11.30
C SER A 551 -2.79 9.13 11.09
N LEU A 552 -1.91 10.06 11.48
CA LEU A 552 -2.09 11.50 11.30
C LEU A 552 -0.81 12.11 10.75
N ALA A 553 -0.92 12.76 9.59
CA ALA A 553 0.18 13.46 8.95
C ALA A 553 -0.10 14.98 8.93
N LEU A 554 0.81 15.75 9.52
CA LEU A 554 0.80 17.21 9.65
C LEU A 554 2.14 17.82 9.23
N SER A 555 2.96 17.08 8.46
CA SER A 555 4.29 17.56 8.08
C SER A 555 4.22 18.88 7.33
N HIS A 556 5.15 19.80 7.62
CA HIS A 556 5.21 21.13 7.03
C HIS A 556 3.94 21.99 7.23
N CYS A 557 3.32 21.89 8.42
CA CYS A 557 2.25 22.78 8.85
C CYS A 557 2.81 23.80 9.85
N PRO A 558 3.07 25.04 9.43
CA PRO A 558 3.85 26.01 10.23
C PRO A 558 3.11 26.56 11.45
N GLN A 559 1.78 26.47 11.49
CA GLN A 559 0.95 27.02 12.57
C GLN A 559 0.51 25.96 13.60
N ILE A 560 0.97 24.71 13.46
CA ILE A 560 0.74 23.65 14.45
C ILE A 560 1.80 23.74 15.54
N SER A 561 1.34 23.87 16.80
CA SER A 561 2.20 24.11 17.96
C SER A 561 2.07 23.03 19.05
N ASP A 562 2.96 23.11 20.06
CA ASP A 562 2.89 22.27 21.26
C ASP A 562 1.55 22.41 22.00
N GLN A 563 0.93 23.60 21.99
CA GLN A 563 -0.39 23.82 22.61
C GLN A 563 -1.50 23.03 21.90
N GLY A 564 -1.48 23.04 20.56
CA GLY A 564 -2.39 22.21 19.78
C GLY A 564 -2.21 20.72 20.07
N MET A 565 -0.95 20.27 20.13
CA MET A 565 -0.63 18.89 20.48
C MET A 565 -1.10 18.51 21.88
N ALA A 566 -0.90 19.37 22.87
CA ALA A 566 -1.36 19.12 24.25
C ALA A 566 -2.88 18.96 24.38
N ARG A 567 -3.64 19.64 23.53
CA ARG A 567 -5.11 19.57 23.51
C ARG A 567 -5.64 18.39 22.69
N ALA A 568 -4.95 18.01 21.63
CA ALA A 568 -5.42 17.02 20.67
C ALA A 568 -4.99 15.58 21.00
N LEU A 569 -3.71 15.34 21.34
CA LEU A 569 -3.18 13.98 21.55
C LEU A 569 -3.88 13.19 22.66
N PRO A 570 -4.33 13.80 23.77
CA PRO A 570 -5.11 13.09 24.78
C PRO A 570 -6.42 12.48 24.27
N LEU A 571 -6.94 12.94 23.14
CA LEU A 571 -8.17 12.43 22.52
C LEU A 571 -7.91 11.31 21.48
N LEU A 572 -6.69 11.20 20.99
CA LEU A 572 -6.27 10.30 19.92
C LEU A 572 -5.62 9.00 20.45
N HIS A 573 -6.31 8.28 21.33
CA HIS A 573 -5.78 7.09 22.01
C HIS A 573 -5.39 5.93 21.08
N ARG A 574 -5.82 5.94 19.82
CA ARG A 574 -5.55 4.88 18.84
C ARG A 574 -4.37 5.18 17.94
N LEU A 575 -3.72 6.34 18.10
CA LEU A 575 -2.68 6.82 17.20
C LEU A 575 -1.46 5.88 17.20
N GLN A 576 -1.07 5.43 16.01
CA GLN A 576 0.07 4.56 15.77
C GLN A 576 1.14 5.23 14.91
N HIS A 577 0.74 6.14 14.03
CA HIS A 577 1.64 6.82 13.10
C HIS A 577 1.40 8.32 13.18
N LEU A 578 2.46 9.07 13.50
CA LEU A 578 2.40 10.53 13.60
C LEU A 578 3.56 11.14 12.81
N PHE A 579 3.23 12.01 11.85
CA PHE A 579 4.21 12.68 11.00
C PHE A 579 4.15 14.18 11.21
N LEU A 580 5.22 14.76 11.74
CA LEU A 580 5.35 16.18 12.11
C LEU A 580 6.59 16.83 11.45
N ALA A 581 7.16 16.20 10.42
CA ALA A 581 8.38 16.71 9.80
C ALA A 581 8.22 18.17 9.37
N GLY A 582 9.19 19.02 9.71
CA GLY A 582 9.21 20.43 9.32
C GLY A 582 8.12 21.30 9.96
N CYS A 583 7.58 20.92 11.11
CA CYS A 583 6.70 21.77 11.92
C CYS A 583 7.55 22.64 12.83
N ASP A 584 7.68 23.93 12.51
CA ASP A 584 8.61 24.84 13.17
C ASP A 584 8.21 25.20 14.62
N MET A 585 6.94 25.09 14.99
CA MET A 585 6.42 25.40 16.33
C MET A 585 6.27 24.15 17.23
N VAL A 586 6.74 23.00 16.75
CA VAL A 586 6.76 21.75 17.50
C VAL A 586 8.14 21.59 18.14
N THR A 587 8.17 21.41 19.47
CA THR A 587 9.40 21.35 20.28
C THR A 587 9.52 20.04 21.07
N ASN A 588 10.53 19.95 21.93
CA ASN A 588 10.69 18.86 22.89
C ASN A 588 9.48 18.69 23.84
N GLU A 589 8.65 19.73 24.03
CA GLU A 589 7.42 19.63 24.81
C GLU A 589 6.43 18.67 24.17
N THR A 590 6.26 18.73 22.84
CA THR A 590 5.45 17.75 22.10
C THR A 590 5.91 16.32 22.34
N LEU A 591 7.24 16.03 22.37
CA LEU A 591 7.73 14.68 22.68
C LEU A 591 7.32 14.21 24.08
N THR A 592 7.29 15.12 25.04
CA THR A 592 6.81 14.82 26.39
C THR A 592 5.32 14.49 26.40
N ILE A 593 4.52 15.23 25.65
CA ILE A 593 3.07 15.00 25.50
C ILE A 593 2.81 13.64 24.81
N ILE A 594 3.56 13.33 23.75
CA ILE A 594 3.49 12.02 23.06
C ILE A 594 3.79 10.89 24.04
N ALA A 595 4.82 11.02 24.88
CA ALA A 595 5.20 10.02 25.88
C ALA A 595 4.12 9.78 26.94
N LEU A 596 3.24 10.76 27.18
CA LEU A 596 2.18 10.68 28.19
C LEU A 596 0.86 10.11 27.64
N HIS A 597 0.58 10.31 26.35
CA HIS A 597 -0.76 10.06 25.79
C HIS A 597 -0.79 9.08 24.62
N CYS A 598 0.35 8.76 23.99
CA CYS A 598 0.39 7.95 22.76
C CYS A 598 1.04 6.58 22.98
N ASP A 599 0.52 5.78 23.90
CA ASP A 599 1.06 4.45 24.26
C ASP A 599 1.15 3.45 23.10
N ARG A 600 0.42 3.70 22.00
CA ARG A 600 0.33 2.81 20.84
C ARG A 600 1.18 3.27 19.67
N LEU A 601 1.93 4.35 19.84
CA LEU A 601 2.70 4.94 18.75
C LEU A 601 3.80 3.97 18.30
N ARG A 602 3.87 3.74 16.99
CA ARG A 602 4.85 2.87 16.32
C ARG A 602 5.81 3.65 15.43
N THR A 603 5.28 4.68 14.77
CA THR A 603 6.08 5.51 13.87
C THR A 603 5.94 6.97 14.26
N LEU A 604 7.05 7.64 14.39
CA LEU A 604 7.13 9.08 14.61
C LEU A 604 8.12 9.67 13.62
N ASP A 605 7.70 10.72 12.90
CA ASP A 605 8.59 11.54 12.09
C ASP A 605 8.59 12.98 12.61
N VAL A 606 9.72 13.40 13.13
CA VAL A 606 10.00 14.76 13.61
C VAL A 606 11.22 15.35 12.88
N SER A 607 11.48 14.87 11.68
CA SER A 607 12.58 15.37 10.86
C SER A 607 12.41 16.85 10.59
N MET A 608 13.51 17.60 10.57
CA MET A 608 13.54 19.04 10.28
C MET A 608 12.75 19.94 11.25
N CYS A 609 12.31 19.42 12.41
CA CYS A 609 11.80 20.26 13.50
C CYS A 609 12.98 20.90 14.22
N LYS A 610 13.01 22.25 14.27
CA LYS A 610 14.20 23.02 14.70
C LYS A 610 14.55 22.82 16.16
N ASP A 611 13.54 22.70 17.02
CA ASP A 611 13.66 22.69 18.47
C ASP A 611 13.53 21.28 19.09
N ILE A 612 13.62 20.23 18.26
CA ILE A 612 13.68 18.85 18.72
C ILE A 612 15.12 18.35 18.74
N THR A 613 15.52 17.79 19.88
CA THR A 613 16.87 17.25 20.09
C THR A 613 16.90 15.73 20.04
N VAL A 614 17.99 15.17 19.50
CA VAL A 614 18.19 13.71 19.44
C VAL A 614 18.10 13.07 20.82
N HIS A 615 18.66 13.70 21.84
CA HIS A 615 18.62 13.23 23.22
C HIS A 615 17.18 13.03 23.74
N GLN A 616 16.24 13.92 23.39
CA GLN A 616 14.84 13.77 23.81
C GLN A 616 14.13 12.68 22.99
N VAL A 617 14.53 12.48 21.75
CA VAL A 617 14.05 11.36 20.94
C VAL A 617 14.48 10.02 21.56
N ASP A 618 15.73 9.89 21.99
CA ASP A 618 16.23 8.69 22.69
C ASP A 618 15.47 8.42 23.98
N LEU A 619 15.18 9.46 24.77
CA LEU A 619 14.36 9.35 25.98
C LEU A 619 12.92 8.91 25.67
N LEU A 620 12.34 9.38 24.58
CA LEU A 620 11.01 8.98 24.14
C LEU A 620 10.99 7.50 23.77
N GLN A 621 11.98 7.01 23.03
CA GLN A 621 12.10 5.59 22.65
C GLN A 621 12.19 4.68 23.87
N PHE A 622 12.91 5.12 24.90
CA PHE A 622 12.99 4.37 26.15
C PHE A 622 11.64 4.29 26.89
N ARG A 623 10.78 5.33 26.76
CA ARG A 623 9.46 5.37 27.38
C ARG A 623 8.38 4.62 26.60
N LEU A 624 8.48 4.58 25.27
CA LEU A 624 7.51 3.94 24.38
C LEU A 624 8.08 2.64 23.78
N PRO A 625 7.90 1.50 24.41
CA PRO A 625 8.52 0.24 23.99
C PRO A 625 7.99 -0.31 22.67
N PHE A 626 6.88 0.23 22.14
CA PHE A 626 6.29 -0.17 20.87
C PHE A 626 6.67 0.75 19.70
N LEU A 627 7.50 1.75 19.95
CA LEU A 627 7.95 2.71 18.94
C LEU A 627 9.01 2.05 18.05
N GLU A 628 8.56 1.58 16.88
CA GLU A 628 9.37 0.78 15.93
C GLU A 628 10.28 1.66 15.06
N LYS A 629 9.82 2.85 14.72
CA LYS A 629 10.53 3.73 13.78
C LYS A 629 10.43 5.19 14.21
N VAL A 630 11.57 5.81 14.44
CA VAL A 630 11.65 7.26 14.61
C VAL A 630 12.53 7.86 13.52
N GLN A 631 12.01 8.87 12.84
CA GLN A 631 12.76 9.69 11.90
C GLN A 631 13.03 11.05 12.53
N CYS A 632 14.31 11.40 12.67
CA CYS A 632 14.74 12.68 13.16
C CYS A 632 15.97 13.12 12.35
N ARG A 633 15.74 13.84 11.24
CA ARG A 633 16.80 14.42 10.41
C ARG A 633 16.96 15.87 10.80
N ILE A 634 18.14 16.25 11.25
CA ILE A 634 18.46 17.64 11.59
C ILE A 634 18.89 18.37 10.31
N ALA A 635 18.51 19.63 10.17
CA ALA A 635 18.81 20.46 8.99
C ALA A 635 20.33 20.64 8.69
N SER A 636 21.21 20.23 9.61
CA SER A 636 22.67 20.29 9.48
C SER A 636 23.33 19.10 8.74
N GLY A 637 22.55 18.20 8.16
CA GLY A 637 23.04 17.15 7.26
C GLY A 637 23.49 15.84 7.92
N ALA A 638 23.25 15.62 9.20
CA ALA A 638 23.42 14.33 9.85
C ALA A 638 22.10 13.53 9.81
N ASP A 639 22.05 12.49 9.00
CA ASP A 639 20.92 11.57 8.93
C ASP A 639 20.96 10.61 10.13
N PHE A 640 20.05 10.78 11.07
CA PHE A 640 19.75 9.77 12.08
C PHE A 640 18.40 9.12 11.78
N THR A 641 18.44 8.03 11.04
CA THR A 641 17.28 7.14 10.94
C THR A 641 17.55 5.98 11.86
N MET A 642 16.97 5.96 13.05
CA MET A 642 16.95 4.77 13.88
C MET A 642 15.74 3.92 13.50
N VAL A 643 16.02 2.77 12.95
CA VAL A 643 15.07 1.67 12.79
C VAL A 643 15.47 0.66 13.85
N LEU A 644 14.64 0.46 14.84
CA LEU A 644 14.80 -0.60 15.84
C LEU A 644 14.30 -1.93 15.30
#